data_194353bd69bee7114e7b64ec32b2216d
#
_entry.id   194353bd69bee7114e7b64ec32b2216d
#
_cell.length_a   1.000
_cell.length_b   1.000
_cell.length_c   1.000
_cell.angle_alpha   90.00
_cell.angle_beta   90.00
_cell.angle_gamma   90.00
#
_symmetry.space_group_name_H-M   'P 1'
#
loop_
_entity.id
_entity.type
_entity.pdbx_description
1 polymer ?
#
loop_
_entity_poly.entity_id
_entity_poly.type
_entity_poly.pdbx_seq_one_letter_code
_entity_poly.pdbx_strand_id
1 'polypeptide(L)'
;MSNKKADSKPQAKYPVNLLDTPFPMRGDLPKREPQWVEDWEARGVYEKIRAASQGRPKFILHDGPPYANGDIHLGHAVNKILKDMVVKSRNMAGFDAPYVPGWDCHGMPIEIQIEKRFGKSLPAAEVMAKARAYATEQIEKQKVGFKRLGVLGEWGNPYKTMNFQNEAEEIRALGKIIEKGYVYRGLKPVNWCFDCGSALAEAEVEYKDRTDPTIDVLFAFAEPEKTAHAFGLAELPRAEGGIVIWTTTPWTIPANQALNLHPEIVYALVDTERGLLVMAEERVEACMKDFGLTGRVIARTPGEKLANLRFHHPLAAAHPGYKRMSPIYLGDYVTTDTGTGVVHSSPAYGVEDFTSCKAHGMTDSDIINPVMGDGRYIESLPLFGGLTIWDANPKIVDALKAAGSLLRNERYAHSYMHCWRHKTPIIYRATSQWFAGMDTQPADGGKTLRETALDAVDATAFYPSWGKQRLHAMIANRPDWTLSRQRQWGVPMAFFVHKETGELHPRTLELLEEVAKRVERQGIEAWQTLDARELIGDDANLYEKNRDTLDVWFDSGTTHWHVLRGSHKDQLQFPADLYLEGSDQHRGWFHSSLLTASMLDGRAPYKGLLTHGFTVDGEGRKMSKSLGNGIDPHEVANRLGAEIIRLWIASTDYSGELAISEEILKRVTEGYRRIRNTLRFLLANLSDFDYAKDALPAGQWLEIDRYAVAFAAQLQAELLAHYEKYEFHPVVAKLQTFCSEDLGGFYLDVLKDRLYTSAPASPARRSAQTALYHVTQGLLRVLAPFLSFTAEEAWRVFQPQSDTIFTETYYAYPEIAGAEALIAKWTLLRDVRGDVTKALEEARTANRIGSSLQAQVEVRASGARYDALASLGDDLKFVLITSAATVVKVDAQGDESVDVAASTYPKCERCWHYREDVGAHADHPTLCGRCFSNLFENGETRSAA
;
A
#
# COMPACT_ATOMS: atom_id res chain seq x y z
N MET A 1 6.48 -45.48 36.32
CA MET A 1 5.74 -46.64 35.74
C MET A 1 4.26 -46.40 35.94
N SER A 2 3.57 -45.93 34.93
CA SER A 2 2.11 -45.81 34.91
C SER A 2 1.68 -46.19 33.49
N ASN A 3 1.23 -47.46 33.34
CA ASN A 3 0.65 -48.01 32.13
C ASN A 3 -0.65 -47.27 31.79
N LYS A 4 -0.65 -46.39 30.81
CA LYS A 4 -1.86 -45.98 30.09
C LYS A 4 -2.22 -47.10 29.10
N LYS A 5 -3.23 -47.90 29.46
CA LYS A 5 -3.95 -48.78 28.52
C LYS A 5 -4.39 -47.91 27.32
N ALA A 6 -3.95 -48.30 26.15
CA ALA A 6 -4.56 -47.84 24.90
C ALA A 6 -6.01 -48.40 24.88
N ASP A 7 -7.00 -47.50 24.94
CA ASP A 7 -8.38 -47.84 24.64
C ASP A 7 -8.46 -48.27 23.18
N SER A 8 -8.44 -49.58 22.95
CA SER A 8 -8.80 -50.16 21.68
C SER A 8 -10.30 -49.92 21.47
N LYS A 9 -10.68 -49.03 20.56
CA LYS A 9 -12.05 -48.92 20.05
C LYS A 9 -12.48 -50.32 19.61
N PRO A 10 -13.70 -50.78 19.93
CA PRO A 10 -14.18 -52.05 19.46
C PRO A 10 -14.09 -52.08 17.94
N GLN A 11 -13.39 -53.07 17.39
CA GLN A 11 -13.25 -53.26 15.96
C GLN A 11 -14.65 -53.46 15.38
N ALA A 12 -15.08 -52.63 14.42
CA ALA A 12 -16.37 -52.74 13.79
C ALA A 12 -16.48 -54.14 13.18
N LYS A 13 -17.60 -54.82 13.41
CA LYS A 13 -17.83 -56.21 12.96
C LYS A 13 -17.69 -56.35 11.43
N TYR A 14 -17.94 -55.27 10.71
CA TYR A 14 -17.80 -55.17 9.24
C TYR A 14 -16.95 -53.96 8.83
N PRO A 15 -15.96 -54.15 7.92
CA PRO A 15 -15.07 -53.07 7.51
C PRO A 15 -15.81 -52.00 6.69
N VAL A 16 -15.37 -50.73 6.88
CA VAL A 16 -15.73 -49.57 6.04
C VAL A 16 -14.46 -48.96 5.48
N ASN A 17 -14.55 -48.25 4.35
CA ASN A 17 -13.43 -47.61 3.69
C ASN A 17 -13.08 -46.29 4.41
N LEU A 18 -12.77 -46.31 5.70
CA LEU A 18 -12.28 -45.18 6.47
C LEU A 18 -10.78 -45.08 6.29
N LEU A 19 -10.37 -44.23 5.41
CA LEU A 19 -8.97 -44.00 5.06
C LEU A 19 -8.36 -42.85 5.88
N ASP A 20 -7.06 -42.87 6.02
CA ASP A 20 -6.29 -41.80 6.67
C ASP A 20 -5.34 -41.16 5.68
N THR A 21 -4.77 -40.02 6.05
CA THR A 21 -3.82 -39.26 5.23
C THR A 21 -2.67 -38.77 6.09
N PRO A 22 -1.43 -38.69 5.53
CA PRO A 22 -0.30 -38.02 6.18
C PRO A 22 -0.53 -36.53 6.45
N PHE A 23 -1.51 -35.90 5.79
CA PHE A 23 -1.85 -34.52 6.01
C PHE A 23 -2.51 -34.31 7.39
N PRO A 24 -1.84 -33.69 8.37
CA PRO A 24 -2.31 -33.66 9.74
C PRO A 24 -3.54 -32.75 9.91
N MET A 25 -4.41 -33.14 10.86
CA MET A 25 -5.61 -32.35 11.19
C MET A 25 -5.27 -30.95 11.70
N ARG A 26 -4.21 -30.85 12.52
CA ARG A 26 -3.73 -29.55 13.04
C ARG A 26 -2.61 -29.02 12.18
N GLY A 27 -2.67 -27.73 11.80
CA GLY A 27 -1.64 -27.09 11.01
C GLY A 27 -0.32 -26.93 11.77
N ASP A 28 -0.37 -26.67 13.08
CA ASP A 28 0.79 -26.32 13.90
C ASP A 28 1.70 -25.28 13.21
N LEU A 29 1.05 -24.31 12.55
CA LEU A 29 1.68 -23.33 11.66
C LEU A 29 2.91 -22.66 12.27
N PRO A 30 2.89 -22.14 13.53
CA PRO A 30 4.04 -21.46 14.11
C PRO A 30 5.31 -22.31 14.15
N LYS A 31 5.17 -23.63 14.28
CA LYS A 31 6.30 -24.56 14.37
C LYS A 31 6.72 -25.13 13.03
N ARG A 32 5.77 -25.28 12.11
CA ARG A 32 6.01 -25.97 10.82
C ARG A 32 6.40 -25.02 9.70
N GLU A 33 5.86 -23.80 9.70
CA GLU A 33 6.19 -22.82 8.66
C GLU A 33 7.68 -22.48 8.57
N PRO A 34 8.44 -22.28 9.67
CA PRO A 34 9.88 -22.10 9.58
C PRO A 34 10.60 -23.25 8.86
N GLN A 35 10.17 -24.50 9.12
CA GLN A 35 10.73 -25.67 8.46
C GLN A 35 10.40 -25.70 6.97
N TRP A 36 9.21 -25.22 6.59
CA TRP A 36 8.83 -25.09 5.18
C TRP A 36 9.66 -24.03 4.47
N VAL A 37 9.96 -22.89 5.13
CA VAL A 37 10.84 -21.85 4.56
C VAL A 37 12.24 -22.41 4.31
N GLU A 38 12.81 -23.12 5.29
CA GLU A 38 14.11 -23.77 5.14
C GLU A 38 14.12 -24.83 4.02
N ASP A 39 13.05 -25.64 3.94
CA ASP A 39 12.88 -26.64 2.89
C ASP A 39 12.76 -26.00 1.50
N TRP A 40 12.02 -24.90 1.37
CA TRP A 40 11.91 -24.18 0.09
C TRP A 40 13.24 -23.63 -0.38
N GLU A 41 14.04 -23.11 0.54
CA GLU A 41 15.40 -22.64 0.22
C GLU A 41 16.32 -23.80 -0.17
N ALA A 42 16.34 -24.86 0.62
CA ALA A 42 17.19 -26.02 0.37
C ALA A 42 16.87 -26.73 -0.96
N ARG A 43 15.60 -26.75 -1.36
CA ARG A 43 15.15 -27.31 -2.65
C ARG A 43 15.25 -26.35 -3.83
N GLY A 44 15.58 -25.09 -3.63
CA GLY A 44 15.60 -24.06 -4.69
C GLY A 44 14.24 -23.88 -5.33
N VAL A 45 13.18 -23.71 -4.52
CA VAL A 45 11.80 -23.60 -5.05
C VAL A 45 11.64 -22.40 -5.95
N TYR A 46 12.23 -21.27 -5.59
CA TYR A 46 12.14 -20.07 -6.43
C TYR A 46 12.81 -20.29 -7.80
N GLU A 47 14.00 -20.87 -7.83
CA GLU A 47 14.74 -21.20 -9.06
C GLU A 47 13.94 -22.18 -9.95
N LYS A 48 13.24 -23.14 -9.35
CA LYS A 48 12.36 -24.07 -10.08
C LYS A 48 11.17 -23.33 -10.71
N ILE A 49 10.58 -22.37 -10.00
CA ILE A 49 9.53 -21.50 -10.55
C ILE A 49 10.08 -20.73 -11.77
N ARG A 50 11.26 -20.14 -11.64
CA ARG A 50 11.90 -19.42 -12.74
C ARG A 50 12.13 -20.31 -13.96
N ALA A 51 12.66 -21.51 -13.74
CA ALA A 51 12.89 -22.48 -14.81
C ALA A 51 11.58 -22.93 -15.49
N ALA A 52 10.54 -23.20 -14.71
CA ALA A 52 9.22 -23.60 -15.22
C ALA A 52 8.49 -22.49 -15.98
N SER A 53 8.83 -21.22 -15.70
CA SER A 53 8.20 -20.04 -16.32
C SER A 53 8.96 -19.54 -17.54
N GLN A 54 10.12 -20.09 -17.82
CA GLN A 54 10.97 -19.64 -18.95
C GLN A 54 10.23 -19.74 -20.29
N GLY A 55 10.31 -18.67 -21.08
CA GLY A 55 9.67 -18.59 -22.40
C GLY A 55 8.19 -18.19 -22.40
N ARG A 56 7.58 -18.03 -21.23
CA ARG A 56 6.22 -17.49 -21.11
C ARG A 56 6.23 -15.96 -21.27
N PRO A 57 5.06 -15.34 -21.55
CA PRO A 57 4.94 -13.87 -21.53
C PRO A 57 5.34 -13.29 -20.18
N LYS A 58 6.15 -12.24 -20.18
CA LYS A 58 6.58 -11.60 -18.93
C LYS A 58 5.44 -10.81 -18.28
N PHE A 59 5.40 -10.87 -16.95
CA PHE A 59 4.64 -9.96 -16.10
C PHE A 59 5.57 -9.43 -15.01
N ILE A 60 5.89 -8.15 -15.05
CA ILE A 60 6.83 -7.53 -14.12
C ILE A 60 6.08 -6.71 -13.08
N LEU A 61 6.07 -7.22 -11.85
CA LEU A 61 5.80 -6.42 -10.67
C LEU A 61 7.14 -5.93 -10.14
N HIS A 62 7.41 -4.63 -10.31
CA HIS A 62 8.62 -4.03 -9.76
C HIS A 62 8.45 -3.74 -8.28
N ASP A 63 9.38 -4.19 -7.45
CA ASP A 63 9.32 -3.97 -6.01
C ASP A 63 9.75 -2.55 -5.64
N GLY A 64 8.87 -1.78 -5.01
CA GLY A 64 9.26 -0.55 -4.34
C GLY A 64 10.15 -0.87 -3.14
N PRO A 65 11.35 -0.27 -3.07
CA PRO A 65 12.34 -0.67 -2.10
C PRO A 65 11.95 -0.19 -0.70
N PRO A 66 11.72 -1.08 0.28
CA PRO A 66 11.62 -0.66 1.66
C PRO A 66 12.93 -0.04 2.12
N TYR A 67 12.84 0.84 3.09
CA TYR A 67 14.01 1.51 3.64
C TYR A 67 14.84 0.54 4.50
N ALA A 68 16.16 0.52 4.30
CA ALA A 68 17.08 -0.35 5.02
C ALA A 68 17.32 0.15 6.46
N ASN A 69 16.26 0.29 7.25
CA ASN A 69 16.30 0.86 8.60
C ASN A 69 15.16 0.33 9.49
N GLY A 70 15.53 -0.43 10.52
CA GLY A 70 14.59 -0.97 11.51
C GLY A 70 13.93 -2.29 11.12
N ASP A 71 13.15 -2.81 12.05
CA ASP A 71 12.41 -4.07 11.87
C ASP A 71 11.19 -3.88 10.96
N ILE A 72 10.73 -4.97 10.35
CA ILE A 72 9.49 -4.95 9.58
C ILE A 72 8.30 -4.73 10.51
N HIS A 73 7.31 -4.01 10.04
CA HIS A 73 6.03 -3.76 10.72
C HIS A 73 4.88 -4.31 9.87
N LEU A 74 3.66 -4.26 10.41
CA LEU A 74 2.49 -4.85 9.76
C LEU A 74 2.23 -4.27 8.36
N GLY A 75 2.49 -2.99 8.13
CA GLY A 75 2.39 -2.38 6.79
C GLY A 75 3.35 -3.01 5.78
N HIS A 76 4.58 -3.33 6.18
CA HIS A 76 5.52 -4.09 5.35
C HIS A 76 4.99 -5.51 5.06
N ALA A 77 4.38 -6.17 6.06
CA ALA A 77 3.80 -7.50 5.87
C ALA A 77 2.65 -7.47 4.86
N VAL A 78 1.72 -6.50 4.96
CA VAL A 78 0.64 -6.30 3.99
C VAL A 78 1.21 -6.12 2.59
N ASN A 79 2.14 -5.20 2.43
CA ASN A 79 2.75 -4.88 1.14
C ASN A 79 3.42 -6.10 0.48
N LYS A 80 4.31 -6.77 1.20
CA LYS A 80 5.06 -7.92 0.65
C LYS A 80 4.19 -9.15 0.41
N ILE A 81 3.20 -9.41 1.25
CA ILE A 81 2.26 -10.52 1.04
C ILE A 81 1.36 -10.25 -0.17
N LEU A 82 0.85 -9.03 -0.36
CA LEU A 82 0.08 -8.69 -1.55
C LEU A 82 0.91 -8.86 -2.84
N LYS A 83 2.17 -8.40 -2.84
CA LYS A 83 3.09 -8.61 -3.96
C LYS A 83 3.31 -10.10 -4.25
N ASP A 84 3.56 -10.89 -3.22
CA ASP A 84 3.74 -12.34 -3.34
C ASP A 84 2.49 -13.04 -3.91
N MET A 85 1.29 -12.63 -3.47
CA MET A 85 0.04 -13.16 -4.02
C MET A 85 -0.14 -12.81 -5.50
N VAL A 86 0.17 -11.57 -5.88
CA VAL A 86 0.12 -11.16 -7.30
C VAL A 86 1.11 -11.96 -8.12
N VAL A 87 2.36 -12.06 -7.70
CA VAL A 87 3.41 -12.78 -8.44
C VAL A 87 3.08 -14.27 -8.57
N LYS A 88 2.67 -14.92 -7.49
CA LYS A 88 2.25 -16.34 -7.52
C LYS A 88 1.07 -16.56 -8.44
N SER A 89 0.02 -15.72 -8.33
CA SER A 89 -1.15 -15.84 -9.18
C SER A 89 -0.83 -15.64 -10.67
N ARG A 90 0.08 -14.73 -11.00
CA ARG A 90 0.51 -14.50 -12.38
C ARG A 90 1.36 -15.65 -12.94
N ASN A 91 2.30 -16.21 -12.15
CA ASN A 91 3.03 -17.41 -12.56
C ASN A 91 2.08 -18.59 -12.81
N MET A 92 1.09 -18.79 -11.92
CA MET A 92 0.08 -19.84 -12.07
C MET A 92 -0.90 -19.56 -13.22
N ALA A 93 -1.08 -18.32 -13.61
CA ALA A 93 -1.84 -17.94 -14.81
C ALA A 93 -1.05 -18.12 -16.13
N GLY A 94 0.18 -18.64 -16.07
CA GLY A 94 1.00 -18.93 -17.24
C GLY A 94 1.91 -17.81 -17.67
N PHE A 95 2.18 -16.81 -16.83
CA PHE A 95 3.16 -15.77 -17.08
C PHE A 95 4.54 -16.16 -16.53
N ASP A 96 5.56 -15.47 -17.03
CA ASP A 96 6.90 -15.38 -16.46
C ASP A 96 6.94 -14.15 -15.54
N ALA A 97 6.62 -14.34 -14.24
CA ALA A 97 6.55 -13.27 -13.26
C ALA A 97 7.67 -13.41 -12.21
N PRO A 98 8.89 -12.89 -12.51
CA PRO A 98 9.97 -12.83 -11.52
C PRO A 98 9.63 -11.82 -10.41
N TYR A 99 10.15 -12.07 -9.21
CA TYR A 99 10.12 -11.13 -8.12
C TYR A 99 11.51 -10.87 -7.59
N VAL A 100 12.05 -9.68 -7.89
CA VAL A 100 13.33 -9.19 -7.39
C VAL A 100 13.07 -8.19 -6.28
N PRO A 101 13.27 -8.57 -5.01
CA PRO A 101 13.12 -7.64 -3.90
C PRO A 101 14.22 -6.59 -3.92
N GLY A 102 13.92 -5.40 -3.39
CA GLY A 102 14.86 -4.30 -3.36
C GLY A 102 14.91 -3.58 -2.02
N TRP A 103 15.94 -2.76 -1.84
CA TRP A 103 16.12 -1.89 -0.67
C TRP A 103 16.63 -0.51 -1.05
N ASP A 104 16.03 0.51 -0.41
CA ASP A 104 16.53 1.88 -0.42
C ASP A 104 17.50 2.07 0.74
N CYS A 105 18.75 2.50 0.43
CA CYS A 105 19.89 2.36 1.33
C CYS A 105 20.55 3.67 1.72
N HIS A 106 20.19 4.81 1.10
CA HIS A 106 20.84 6.10 1.35
C HIS A 106 19.97 7.05 2.18
N GLY A 107 20.52 8.20 2.47
CA GLY A 107 19.81 9.34 3.01
C GLY A 107 19.80 9.45 4.53
N MET A 108 19.13 10.47 4.95
CA MET A 108 19.09 10.98 6.32
C MET A 108 18.68 9.94 7.39
N PRO A 109 17.69 9.05 7.19
CA PRO A 109 17.28 8.14 8.26
C PRO A 109 18.37 7.19 8.73
N ILE A 110 19.24 6.74 7.84
CA ILE A 110 20.40 5.91 8.18
C ILE A 110 21.49 6.77 8.83
N GLU A 111 21.79 7.92 8.24
CA GLU A 111 22.78 8.85 8.77
C GLU A 111 22.47 9.28 10.21
N ILE A 112 21.22 9.55 10.54
CA ILE A 112 20.79 9.83 11.92
C ILE A 112 21.05 8.65 12.87
N GLN A 113 20.91 7.40 12.41
CA GLN A 113 21.25 6.25 13.27
C GLN A 113 22.74 6.20 13.55
N ILE A 114 23.57 6.56 12.57
CA ILE A 114 25.02 6.67 12.77
C ILE A 114 25.35 7.81 13.73
N GLU A 115 24.74 8.99 13.55
CA GLU A 115 24.90 10.12 14.47
C GLU A 115 24.50 9.77 15.91
N LYS A 116 23.37 9.05 16.10
CA LYS A 116 22.93 8.61 17.42
C LYS A 116 23.88 7.63 18.08
N ARG A 117 24.51 6.72 17.30
CA ARG A 117 25.40 5.69 17.83
C ARG A 117 26.83 6.18 18.08
N PHE A 118 27.31 7.12 17.25
CA PHE A 118 28.73 7.50 17.20
C PHE A 118 28.97 9.02 17.35
N GLY A 119 27.94 9.84 17.45
CA GLY A 119 28.04 11.30 17.50
C GLY A 119 28.05 11.99 16.14
N LYS A 120 27.93 13.33 16.15
CA LYS A 120 27.82 14.17 14.93
C LYS A 120 29.17 14.60 14.31
N SER A 121 30.28 14.32 14.97
CA SER A 121 31.60 14.84 14.58
C SER A 121 32.48 13.84 13.83
N LEU A 122 31.92 12.77 13.30
CA LEU A 122 32.67 11.78 12.53
C LEU A 122 33.12 12.35 11.17
N PRO A 123 34.32 11.95 10.69
CA PRO A 123 34.74 12.21 9.32
C PRO A 123 33.75 11.59 8.31
N ALA A 124 33.57 12.26 7.17
CA ALA A 124 32.60 11.81 6.15
C ALA A 124 32.84 10.36 5.67
N ALA A 125 34.10 9.97 5.47
CA ALA A 125 34.44 8.60 5.07
C ALA A 125 34.03 7.55 6.13
N GLU A 126 34.11 7.87 7.41
CA GLU A 126 33.62 6.99 8.47
C GLU A 126 32.10 6.92 8.53
N VAL A 127 31.43 8.05 8.32
CA VAL A 127 29.95 8.08 8.21
C VAL A 127 29.50 7.16 7.10
N MET A 128 30.06 7.27 5.90
CA MET A 128 29.72 6.43 4.73
C MET A 128 29.95 4.95 5.01
N ALA A 129 31.12 4.56 5.52
CA ALA A 129 31.43 3.17 5.82
C ALA A 129 30.48 2.57 6.86
N LYS A 130 30.18 3.32 7.94
CA LYS A 130 29.27 2.89 9.00
C LYS A 130 27.82 2.83 8.51
N ALA A 131 27.39 3.75 7.65
CA ALA A 131 26.06 3.77 7.06
C ALA A 131 25.84 2.57 6.13
N ARG A 132 26.79 2.27 5.26
CA ARG A 132 26.76 1.10 4.36
C ARG A 132 26.71 -0.21 5.15
N ALA A 133 27.50 -0.34 6.20
CA ALA A 133 27.50 -1.50 7.10
C ALA A 133 26.15 -1.64 7.83
N TYR A 134 25.62 -0.55 8.36
CA TYR A 134 24.32 -0.51 9.02
C TYR A 134 23.17 -0.93 8.07
N ALA A 135 23.12 -0.35 6.88
CA ALA A 135 22.11 -0.70 5.89
C ALA A 135 22.18 -2.20 5.54
N THR A 136 23.38 -2.75 5.37
CA THR A 136 23.58 -4.19 5.11
C THR A 136 23.01 -5.04 6.25
N GLU A 137 23.30 -4.69 7.51
CA GLU A 137 22.74 -5.39 8.68
C GLU A 137 21.21 -5.37 8.68
N GLN A 138 20.59 -4.20 8.42
CA GLN A 138 19.15 -4.06 8.43
C GLN A 138 18.48 -4.84 7.28
N ILE A 139 19.10 -4.89 6.11
CA ILE A 139 18.62 -5.69 4.96
C ILE A 139 18.53 -7.16 5.35
N GLU A 140 19.59 -7.72 5.93
CA GLU A 140 19.59 -9.14 6.32
C GLU A 140 18.51 -9.45 7.36
N LYS A 141 18.29 -8.57 8.34
CA LYS A 141 17.19 -8.70 9.29
C LYS A 141 15.81 -8.70 8.62
N GLN A 142 15.57 -7.72 7.76
CA GLN A 142 14.28 -7.59 7.07
C GLN A 142 14.04 -8.77 6.11
N LYS A 143 15.08 -9.25 5.44
CA LYS A 143 15.03 -10.42 4.56
C LYS A 143 14.52 -11.66 5.31
N VAL A 144 15.04 -11.94 6.50
CA VAL A 144 14.58 -13.03 7.36
C VAL A 144 13.08 -12.87 7.67
N GLY A 145 12.68 -11.66 8.02
CA GLY A 145 11.28 -11.34 8.31
C GLY A 145 10.34 -11.59 7.12
N PHE A 146 10.71 -11.17 5.92
CA PHE A 146 9.90 -11.38 4.73
C PHE A 146 9.81 -12.84 4.31
N LYS A 147 10.92 -13.58 4.39
CA LYS A 147 10.92 -15.03 4.16
C LYS A 147 10.01 -15.76 5.14
N ARG A 148 10.03 -15.38 6.42
CA ARG A 148 9.14 -15.95 7.45
C ARG A 148 7.65 -15.79 7.10
N LEU A 149 7.28 -14.75 6.35
CA LEU A 149 5.92 -14.54 5.86
C LEU A 149 5.55 -15.39 4.64
N GLY A 150 6.45 -16.23 4.15
CA GLY A 150 6.23 -17.11 2.99
C GLY A 150 6.38 -16.41 1.64
N VAL A 151 7.07 -15.27 1.60
CA VAL A 151 7.34 -14.52 0.37
C VAL A 151 8.46 -15.21 -0.41
N LEU A 152 8.19 -15.59 -1.64
CA LEU A 152 9.16 -16.18 -2.57
C LEU A 152 9.71 -15.11 -3.50
N GLY A 153 11.02 -15.11 -3.73
CA GLY A 153 11.69 -14.14 -4.58
C GLY A 153 13.18 -14.38 -4.71
N GLU A 154 13.85 -13.52 -5.49
CA GLU A 154 15.30 -13.54 -5.72
C GLU A 154 16.07 -13.00 -4.49
N TRP A 155 15.99 -13.75 -3.38
CA TRP A 155 16.66 -13.35 -2.13
C TRP A 155 18.17 -13.43 -2.17
N GLY A 156 18.72 -14.21 -3.11
CA GLY A 156 20.17 -14.36 -3.30
C GLY A 156 20.80 -13.14 -3.96
N ASN A 157 20.08 -12.48 -4.86
CA ASN A 157 20.55 -11.31 -5.59
C ASN A 157 19.49 -10.19 -5.63
N PRO A 158 19.08 -9.63 -4.46
CA PRO A 158 18.19 -8.50 -4.42
C PRO A 158 18.88 -7.25 -4.98
N TYR A 159 18.10 -6.25 -5.45
CA TYR A 159 18.69 -4.96 -5.75
C TYR A 159 18.85 -4.10 -4.49
N LYS A 160 19.88 -3.27 -4.46
CA LYS A 160 20.14 -2.30 -3.40
C LYS A 160 20.57 -1.00 -4.05
N THR A 161 19.97 0.13 -3.68
CA THR A 161 20.37 1.42 -4.25
C THR A 161 21.85 1.73 -3.99
N MET A 162 22.42 1.21 -2.89
CA MET A 162 23.85 1.35 -2.55
C MET A 162 24.80 0.37 -3.25
N ASN A 163 24.34 -0.47 -4.18
CA ASN A 163 25.26 -1.25 -5.02
C ASN A 163 26.01 -0.30 -5.94
N PHE A 164 27.32 -0.46 -6.07
CA PHE A 164 28.19 0.46 -6.81
C PHE A 164 27.72 0.70 -8.25
N GLN A 165 27.25 -0.33 -8.92
CA GLN A 165 26.68 -0.19 -10.26
C GLN A 165 25.41 0.69 -10.24
N ASN A 166 24.54 0.51 -9.25
CA ASN A 166 23.30 1.29 -9.17
C ASN A 166 23.61 2.76 -8.85
N GLU A 167 24.53 3.02 -7.90
CA GLU A 167 25.02 4.37 -7.59
C GLU A 167 25.60 5.07 -8.84
N ALA A 168 26.35 4.36 -9.66
CA ALA A 168 26.90 4.90 -10.90
C ALA A 168 25.82 5.17 -11.96
N GLU A 169 24.84 4.31 -12.09
CA GLU A 169 23.73 4.49 -13.02
C GLU A 169 22.82 5.66 -12.61
N GLU A 170 22.68 5.95 -11.34
CA GLU A 170 21.97 7.14 -10.86
C GLU A 170 22.69 8.43 -11.29
N ILE A 171 24.00 8.48 -11.21
CA ILE A 171 24.81 9.59 -11.73
C ILE A 171 24.60 9.74 -13.26
N ARG A 172 24.55 8.62 -13.99
CA ARG A 172 24.27 8.64 -15.45
C ARG A 172 22.85 9.12 -15.74
N ALA A 173 21.85 8.68 -14.96
CA ALA A 173 20.48 9.15 -15.10
C ALA A 173 20.38 10.66 -14.88
N LEU A 174 21.04 11.17 -13.84
CA LEU A 174 21.15 12.62 -13.61
C LEU A 174 21.77 13.36 -14.80
N GLY A 175 22.87 12.82 -15.35
CA GLY A 175 23.51 13.35 -16.55
C GLY A 175 22.56 13.44 -17.75
N LYS A 176 21.75 12.41 -17.96
CA LYS A 176 20.73 12.41 -19.05
C LYS A 176 19.63 13.44 -18.80
N ILE A 177 19.20 13.62 -17.57
CA ILE A 177 18.19 14.62 -17.21
C ILE A 177 18.72 16.04 -17.40
N ILE A 178 20.02 16.26 -17.08
CA ILE A 178 20.69 17.55 -17.34
C ILE A 178 20.81 17.81 -18.84
N GLU A 179 21.26 16.80 -19.62
CA GLU A 179 21.37 16.91 -21.10
C GLU A 179 20.03 17.33 -21.73
N LYS A 180 18.92 16.87 -21.18
CA LYS A 180 17.57 17.25 -21.63
C LYS A 180 17.09 18.62 -21.13
N GLY A 181 17.85 19.30 -20.27
CA GLY A 181 17.57 20.68 -19.83
C GLY A 181 16.57 20.82 -18.69
N TYR A 182 16.22 19.73 -17.97
CA TYR A 182 15.25 19.81 -16.86
C TYR A 182 15.85 20.35 -15.56
N VAL A 183 17.18 20.27 -15.39
CA VAL A 183 17.86 20.66 -14.15
C VAL A 183 18.43 22.07 -14.25
N TYR A 184 18.17 22.88 -13.23
CA TYR A 184 18.72 24.22 -13.10
C TYR A 184 19.11 24.50 -11.64
N ARG A 185 19.98 25.50 -11.45
CA ARG A 185 20.34 26.05 -10.14
C ARG A 185 19.62 27.36 -9.91
N GLY A 186 19.08 27.58 -8.72
CA GLY A 186 18.39 28.80 -8.39
C GLY A 186 18.28 29.06 -6.89
N LEU A 187 18.06 30.33 -6.53
CA LEU A 187 17.68 30.72 -5.18
C LEU A 187 16.16 30.65 -5.07
N LYS A 188 15.65 29.83 -4.14
CA LYS A 188 14.20 29.73 -3.82
C LYS A 188 13.99 29.45 -2.35
N PRO A 189 12.87 29.87 -1.74
CA PRO A 189 12.45 29.35 -0.46
C PRO A 189 12.14 27.85 -0.57
N VAL A 190 12.85 27.05 0.21
CA VAL A 190 12.65 25.59 0.31
C VAL A 190 12.32 25.21 1.75
N ASN A 191 11.65 24.09 1.96
CA ASN A 191 11.50 23.54 3.29
C ASN A 191 12.89 23.26 3.89
N TRP A 192 13.17 23.86 5.04
CA TRP A 192 14.48 23.77 5.69
C TRP A 192 14.34 23.29 7.12
N CYS A 193 15.04 22.23 7.46
CA CYS A 193 15.11 21.70 8.82
C CYS A 193 16.43 22.08 9.47
N PHE A 194 16.39 22.76 10.61
CA PHE A 194 17.57 23.18 11.36
C PHE A 194 18.34 21.99 11.95
N ASP A 195 17.62 20.97 12.43
CA ASP A 195 18.25 19.77 12.99
C ASP A 195 18.91 18.89 11.93
N CYS A 196 18.33 18.85 10.71
CA CYS A 196 18.96 18.22 9.57
C CYS A 196 20.12 19.04 9.01
N GLY A 197 20.06 20.38 9.10
CA GLY A 197 20.95 21.29 8.39
C GLY A 197 20.81 21.17 6.86
N SER A 198 19.63 20.84 6.37
CA SER A 198 19.39 20.51 4.95
C SER A 198 17.98 20.90 4.49
N ALA A 199 17.85 21.10 3.17
CA ALA A 199 16.57 21.15 2.49
C ALA A 199 15.80 19.83 2.61
N LEU A 200 14.46 19.92 2.58
CA LEU A 200 13.55 18.79 2.60
C LEU A 200 12.63 18.82 1.36
N ALA A 201 12.29 17.64 0.85
CA ALA A 201 11.23 17.49 -0.14
C ALA A 201 9.84 17.64 0.53
N GLU A 202 8.81 17.89 -0.28
CA GLU A 202 7.43 17.98 0.20
C GLU A 202 6.98 16.71 0.94
N ALA A 203 7.39 15.53 0.45
CA ALA A 203 7.11 14.24 1.07
C ALA A 203 7.77 14.04 2.45
N GLU A 204 8.71 14.90 2.81
CA GLU A 204 9.45 14.86 4.08
C GLU A 204 8.88 15.82 5.13
N VAL A 205 7.74 16.47 4.83
CA VAL A 205 7.07 17.44 5.71
C VAL A 205 5.80 16.81 6.28
N GLU A 206 5.65 16.94 7.59
CA GLU A 206 4.42 16.56 8.32
C GLU A 206 3.80 17.82 8.92
N TYR A 207 2.48 17.82 9.11
CA TYR A 207 1.77 18.90 9.76
C TYR A 207 1.31 18.46 11.15
N LYS A 208 1.51 19.34 12.14
CA LYS A 208 1.08 19.15 13.52
C LYS A 208 0.54 20.44 14.09
N ASP A 209 -0.42 20.31 15.00
CA ASP A 209 -0.93 21.47 15.72
C ASP A 209 0.15 22.04 16.64
N ARG A 210 0.30 23.34 16.54
CA ARG A 210 1.23 24.14 17.34
C ARG A 210 0.56 25.45 17.76
N THR A 211 0.98 25.99 18.89
CA THR A 211 0.52 27.29 19.38
C THR A 211 1.67 28.29 19.32
N ASP A 212 1.57 29.25 18.42
CA ASP A 212 2.59 30.28 18.19
C ASP A 212 2.07 31.69 18.58
N PRO A 213 2.98 32.65 18.84
CA PRO A 213 2.58 34.03 19.01
C PRO A 213 2.12 34.60 17.67
N THR A 214 1.02 35.35 17.69
CA THR A 214 0.57 36.16 16.56
C THR A 214 0.64 37.63 16.90
N ILE A 215 0.93 38.46 15.91
CA ILE A 215 1.02 39.90 16.07
C ILE A 215 0.28 40.62 14.97
N ASP A 216 -0.37 41.73 15.34
CA ASP A 216 -0.89 42.72 14.45
C ASP A 216 0.04 43.94 14.51
N VAL A 217 0.59 44.33 13.37
CA VAL A 217 1.70 45.30 13.28
C VAL A 217 1.38 46.43 12.31
N LEU A 218 1.60 47.65 12.76
CA LEU A 218 1.44 48.88 11.97
C LEU A 218 2.72 49.20 11.20
N PHE A 219 2.60 49.37 9.91
CA PHE A 219 3.61 49.99 9.02
C PHE A 219 3.23 51.42 8.77
N ALA A 220 3.98 52.38 9.30
CA ALA A 220 3.65 53.79 9.25
C ALA A 220 3.70 54.37 7.84
N PHE A 221 2.85 55.37 7.56
CA PHE A 221 2.85 56.06 6.28
C PHE A 221 4.23 56.65 5.97
N ALA A 222 4.75 56.38 4.79
CA ALA A 222 5.96 57.02 4.25
C ALA A 222 5.62 58.07 3.17
N GLU A 223 4.45 57.94 2.55
CA GLU A 223 3.96 58.80 1.47
C GLU A 223 2.52 59.28 1.74
N PRO A 224 2.27 60.08 2.78
CA PRO A 224 0.91 60.43 3.22
C PRO A 224 0.09 61.17 2.15
N GLU A 225 0.72 62.03 1.31
CA GLU A 225 0.04 62.71 0.22
C GLU A 225 -0.47 61.77 -0.86
N LYS A 226 0.35 60.80 -1.26
CA LYS A 226 -0.06 59.76 -2.24
C LYS A 226 -1.13 58.84 -1.67
N THR A 227 -1.01 58.53 -0.38
CA THR A 227 -2.03 57.71 0.30
C THR A 227 -3.36 58.45 0.34
N ALA A 228 -3.40 59.72 0.68
CA ALA A 228 -4.62 60.53 0.62
C ALA A 228 -5.26 60.49 -0.77
N HIS A 229 -4.46 60.71 -1.79
CA HIS A 229 -4.92 60.72 -3.19
C HIS A 229 -5.51 59.33 -3.59
N ALA A 230 -4.86 58.24 -3.20
CA ALA A 230 -5.34 56.89 -3.49
C ALA A 230 -6.70 56.58 -2.84
N PHE A 231 -6.99 57.22 -1.69
CA PHE A 231 -8.28 57.20 -1.03
C PHE A 231 -9.27 58.26 -1.50
N GLY A 232 -8.90 59.07 -2.49
CA GLY A 232 -9.74 60.16 -3.02
C GLY A 232 -9.88 61.36 -2.09
N LEU A 233 -8.92 61.53 -1.19
CA LEU A 233 -8.84 62.65 -0.25
C LEU A 233 -7.81 63.69 -0.74
N ALA A 234 -8.03 64.97 -0.40
CA ALA A 234 -7.07 66.04 -0.68
C ALA A 234 -5.83 65.90 0.20
N GLU A 235 -6.04 65.57 1.49
CA GLU A 235 -4.98 65.35 2.49
C GLU A 235 -5.47 64.32 3.51
N LEU A 236 -4.59 63.66 4.23
CA LEU A 236 -4.93 62.83 5.36
C LEU A 236 -5.34 63.68 6.56
N PRO A 237 -6.43 63.39 7.26
CA PRO A 237 -6.88 64.20 8.42
C PRO A 237 -5.91 64.11 9.62
N ARG A 238 -4.97 63.20 9.62
CA ARG A 238 -3.88 63.07 10.61
C ARG A 238 -2.63 62.53 9.91
N ALA A 239 -1.46 62.90 10.42
CA ALA A 239 -0.18 62.40 9.92
C ALA A 239 0.15 61.01 10.47
N GLU A 240 -0.36 60.68 11.69
CA GLU A 240 -0.11 59.44 12.37
C GLU A 240 -1.01 58.32 11.80
N GLY A 241 -0.41 57.17 11.58
CA GLY A 241 -1.12 55.98 11.12
C GLY A 241 -0.33 55.19 10.10
N GLY A 242 -0.97 54.20 9.49
CA GLY A 242 -0.35 53.31 8.53
C GLY A 242 -1.24 52.14 8.12
N ILE A 243 -0.62 51.17 7.51
CA ILE A 243 -1.28 49.89 7.11
C ILE A 243 -0.98 48.80 8.13
N VAL A 244 -1.97 47.96 8.43
CA VAL A 244 -1.88 46.93 9.47
C VAL A 244 -1.77 45.58 8.84
N ILE A 245 -0.79 44.76 9.27
CA ILE A 245 -0.62 43.37 8.90
C ILE A 245 -0.88 42.46 10.11
N TRP A 246 -1.19 41.22 9.82
CA TRP A 246 -1.24 40.15 10.81
C TRP A 246 -0.28 39.02 10.41
N THR A 247 0.45 38.45 11.38
CA THR A 247 1.35 37.33 11.13
C THR A 247 1.45 36.37 12.31
N THR A 248 1.61 35.06 12.04
CA THR A 248 1.92 34.01 13.01
C THR A 248 3.43 33.79 13.19
N THR A 249 4.26 34.54 12.42
CA THR A 249 5.70 34.34 12.37
C THR A 249 6.42 35.67 12.66
N PRO A 250 6.40 36.19 13.92
CA PRO A 250 7.07 37.47 14.25
C PRO A 250 8.53 37.52 13.83
N TRP A 251 9.21 36.37 13.82
CA TRP A 251 10.62 36.24 13.43
C TRP A 251 10.90 36.64 11.96
N THR A 252 9.87 36.71 11.10
CA THR A 252 10.06 37.18 9.71
C THR A 252 10.05 38.68 9.55
N ILE A 253 9.54 39.45 10.52
CA ILE A 253 9.46 40.91 10.48
C ILE A 253 10.82 41.61 10.22
N PRO A 254 11.92 41.18 10.86
CA PRO A 254 13.24 41.82 10.56
C PRO A 254 13.67 41.70 9.10
N ALA A 255 13.14 40.73 8.34
CA ALA A 255 13.43 40.51 6.94
C ALA A 255 12.33 41.04 5.97
N ASN A 256 11.31 41.73 6.48
CA ASN A 256 10.24 42.30 5.64
C ASN A 256 10.79 43.18 4.55
N GLN A 257 10.30 43.06 3.31
CA GLN A 257 10.69 43.85 2.15
C GLN A 257 9.51 44.40 1.33
N ALA A 258 8.30 43.85 1.52
CA ALA A 258 7.11 44.32 0.82
C ALA A 258 5.85 44.08 1.63
N LEU A 259 4.73 44.60 1.16
CA LEU A 259 3.36 44.34 1.61
C LEU A 259 2.56 43.90 0.38
N ASN A 260 1.64 42.92 0.54
CA ASN A 260 0.78 42.48 -0.56
C ASN A 260 -0.69 42.71 -0.28
N LEU A 261 -1.39 43.23 -1.28
CA LEU A 261 -2.83 43.45 -1.30
C LEU A 261 -3.48 42.69 -2.47
N HIS A 262 -4.73 42.34 -2.31
CA HIS A 262 -5.53 41.84 -3.42
C HIS A 262 -6.02 43.05 -4.27
N PRO A 263 -5.90 43.02 -5.59
CA PRO A 263 -6.27 44.16 -6.43
C PRO A 263 -7.74 44.56 -6.29
N GLU A 264 -8.64 43.65 -6.17
CA GLU A 264 -10.08 43.87 -6.19
C GLU A 264 -10.71 44.06 -4.79
N ILE A 265 -10.03 43.61 -3.71
CA ILE A 265 -10.53 43.80 -2.34
C ILE A 265 -10.58 45.30 -2.02
N VAL A 266 -11.68 45.71 -1.37
CA VAL A 266 -11.84 47.11 -0.89
C VAL A 266 -11.12 47.26 0.44
N TYR A 267 -10.22 48.24 0.50
CA TYR A 267 -9.52 48.66 1.70
C TYR A 267 -10.12 49.92 2.28
N ALA A 268 -10.25 49.93 3.58
CA ALA A 268 -10.81 51.03 4.34
C ALA A 268 -9.67 51.86 5.03
N LEU A 269 -9.81 53.17 5.01
CA LEU A 269 -9.06 54.07 5.87
C LEU A 269 -9.94 54.34 7.12
N VAL A 270 -9.48 53.91 8.28
CA VAL A 270 -10.22 53.95 9.56
C VAL A 270 -9.56 54.97 10.49
N ASP A 271 -10.31 55.96 10.96
CA ASP A 271 -9.86 56.91 11.96
C ASP A 271 -10.08 56.34 13.36
N THR A 272 -9.01 56.19 14.14
CA THR A 272 -9.01 55.56 15.46
C THR A 272 -8.21 56.39 16.47
N GLU A 273 -8.28 56.03 17.76
CA GLU A 273 -7.49 56.65 18.82
C GLU A 273 -5.97 56.46 18.63
N ARG A 274 -5.57 55.45 17.88
CA ARG A 274 -4.15 55.13 17.53
C ARG A 274 -3.67 55.75 16.21
N GLY A 275 -4.48 56.61 15.60
CA GLY A 275 -4.21 57.17 14.27
C GLY A 275 -5.05 56.53 13.18
N LEU A 276 -4.67 56.79 11.94
CA LEU A 276 -5.34 56.23 10.75
C LEU A 276 -4.85 54.81 10.46
N LEU A 277 -5.75 53.86 10.34
CA LEU A 277 -5.44 52.47 10.06
C LEU A 277 -5.99 52.06 8.68
N VAL A 278 -5.19 51.41 7.87
CA VAL A 278 -5.58 50.81 6.57
C VAL A 278 -5.65 49.29 6.73
N MET A 279 -6.79 48.70 6.34
CA MET A 279 -7.04 47.27 6.33
C MET A 279 -8.20 46.94 5.38
N ALA A 280 -8.42 45.69 5.03
CA ALA A 280 -9.57 45.31 4.24
C ALA A 280 -10.89 45.71 4.95
N GLU A 281 -11.84 46.29 4.20
CA GLU A 281 -13.11 46.77 4.76
C GLU A 281 -13.86 45.65 5.52
N GLU A 282 -13.93 44.45 4.96
CA GLU A 282 -14.58 43.31 5.57
C GLU A 282 -13.98 42.91 6.94
N ARG A 283 -12.73 43.31 7.20
CA ARG A 283 -12.04 42.97 8.45
C ARG A 283 -12.13 44.07 9.53
N VAL A 284 -12.63 45.27 9.19
CA VAL A 284 -12.60 46.46 10.08
C VAL A 284 -13.27 46.17 11.41
N GLU A 285 -14.50 45.60 11.39
CA GLU A 285 -15.27 45.36 12.63
C GLU A 285 -14.52 44.36 13.54
N ALA A 286 -14.06 43.27 12.98
CA ALA A 286 -13.32 42.25 13.73
C ALA A 286 -12.00 42.80 14.28
N CYS A 287 -11.22 43.50 13.46
CA CYS A 287 -9.96 44.07 13.86
C CYS A 287 -10.13 45.16 14.94
N MET A 288 -11.11 46.03 14.82
CA MET A 288 -11.37 47.08 15.85
C MET A 288 -11.70 46.43 17.20
N LYS A 289 -12.54 45.43 17.19
CA LYS A 289 -12.86 44.63 18.39
C LYS A 289 -11.59 43.99 18.98
N ASP A 290 -10.79 43.37 18.15
CA ASP A 290 -9.60 42.64 18.54
C ASP A 290 -8.49 43.55 19.08
N PHE A 291 -8.37 44.78 18.52
CA PHE A 291 -7.42 45.81 18.99
C PHE A 291 -7.93 46.58 20.22
N GLY A 292 -9.18 46.40 20.55
CA GLY A 292 -9.84 47.15 21.64
C GLY A 292 -9.94 48.65 21.30
N LEU A 293 -10.10 48.99 20.02
CA LEU A 293 -10.20 50.37 19.50
C LEU A 293 -11.61 50.66 19.02
N THR A 294 -11.99 51.95 19.09
CA THR A 294 -13.12 52.47 18.33
C THR A 294 -12.61 53.08 17.03
N GLY A 295 -13.26 52.78 15.91
CA GLY A 295 -12.84 53.25 14.61
C GLY A 295 -14.01 53.67 13.72
N ARG A 296 -13.80 54.72 12.92
CA ARG A 296 -14.75 55.18 11.91
C ARG A 296 -14.10 55.11 10.53
N VAL A 297 -14.69 54.37 9.60
CA VAL A 297 -14.26 54.35 8.21
C VAL A 297 -14.50 55.71 7.61
N ILE A 298 -13.44 56.37 7.15
CA ILE A 298 -13.51 57.70 6.54
C ILE A 298 -13.33 57.69 5.04
N ALA A 299 -12.68 56.71 4.46
CA ALA A 299 -12.52 56.55 3.02
C ALA A 299 -12.37 55.05 2.66
N ARG A 300 -12.59 54.74 1.39
CA ARG A 300 -12.49 53.37 0.81
C ARG A 300 -11.81 53.43 -0.54
N THR A 301 -11.04 52.39 -0.86
CA THR A 301 -10.39 52.29 -2.17
C THR A 301 -10.13 50.81 -2.52
N PRO A 302 -10.20 50.37 -3.78
CA PRO A 302 -9.76 49.04 -4.16
C PRO A 302 -8.22 48.94 -4.04
N GLY A 303 -7.73 47.73 -3.78
CA GLY A 303 -6.31 47.48 -3.57
C GLY A 303 -5.42 47.93 -4.72
N GLU A 304 -5.90 47.82 -5.97
CA GLU A 304 -5.17 48.24 -7.16
C GLU A 304 -4.70 49.72 -7.08
N LYS A 305 -5.47 50.61 -6.44
CA LYS A 305 -5.10 52.03 -6.28
C LYS A 305 -4.05 52.30 -5.21
N LEU A 306 -3.82 51.31 -4.35
CA LEU A 306 -2.77 51.36 -3.32
C LEU A 306 -1.43 50.81 -3.82
N ALA A 307 -1.35 50.28 -5.04
CA ALA A 307 -0.17 49.69 -5.62
C ALA A 307 1.02 50.66 -5.61
N ASN A 308 2.19 50.15 -5.27
CA ASN A 308 3.46 50.85 -5.18
C ASN A 308 3.54 51.97 -4.11
N LEU A 309 2.52 52.20 -3.29
CA LEU A 309 2.65 53.03 -2.10
C LEU A 309 3.66 52.43 -1.14
N ARG A 310 4.40 53.25 -0.43
CA ARG A 310 5.46 52.82 0.47
C ARG A 310 5.14 53.15 1.91
N PHE A 311 5.56 52.26 2.80
CA PHE A 311 5.38 52.35 4.23
C PHE A 311 6.73 52.17 4.94
N HIS A 312 6.91 52.80 6.08
CA HIS A 312 8.10 52.60 6.90
C HIS A 312 8.09 51.22 7.53
N HIS A 313 9.25 50.54 7.53
CA HIS A 313 9.42 49.29 8.26
C HIS A 313 9.09 49.47 9.75
N PRO A 314 8.36 48.58 10.41
CA PRO A 314 7.81 48.78 11.75
C PRO A 314 8.88 48.89 12.85
N LEU A 315 10.11 48.47 12.60
CA LEU A 315 11.25 48.60 13.51
C LEU A 315 12.13 49.82 13.18
N ALA A 316 11.74 50.67 12.22
CA ALA A 316 12.54 51.83 11.82
C ALA A 316 12.79 52.84 12.95
N ALA A 317 11.85 52.95 13.89
CA ALA A 317 12.00 53.79 15.10
C ALA A 317 12.88 53.11 16.16
N ALA A 318 12.97 51.80 16.19
CA ALA A 318 13.76 51.02 17.15
C ALA A 318 15.27 51.01 16.83
N HIS A 319 15.63 50.98 15.54
CA HIS A 319 17.04 50.95 15.13
C HIS A 319 17.26 51.45 13.69
N PRO A 320 18.33 52.25 13.44
CA PRO A 320 18.64 52.78 12.12
C PRO A 320 18.80 51.75 11.00
N GLY A 321 19.24 50.53 11.32
CA GLY A 321 19.37 49.40 10.38
C GLY A 321 18.05 48.91 9.74
N TYR A 322 16.91 49.38 10.27
CA TYR A 322 15.59 49.10 9.72
C TYR A 322 14.95 50.32 9.01
N LYS A 323 15.70 51.35 8.75
CA LYS A 323 15.23 52.53 7.99
C LYS A 323 15.11 52.20 6.50
N ARG A 324 14.21 51.33 6.15
CA ARG A 324 13.82 50.97 4.78
C ARG A 324 12.31 51.09 4.62
N MET A 325 11.85 51.12 3.39
CA MET A 325 10.45 51.24 3.04
C MET A 325 9.96 49.89 2.44
N SER A 326 8.74 49.56 2.78
CA SER A 326 8.03 48.37 2.26
C SER A 326 7.00 48.83 1.23
N PRO A 327 7.19 48.59 -0.07
CA PRO A 327 6.22 48.91 -1.11
C PRO A 327 5.03 47.95 -1.05
N ILE A 328 3.87 48.41 -1.54
CA ILE A 328 2.71 47.55 -1.80
C ILE A 328 2.85 46.92 -3.17
N TYR A 329 2.77 45.58 -3.21
CA TYR A 329 2.59 44.78 -4.41
C TYR A 329 1.20 44.18 -4.45
N LEU A 330 0.73 43.76 -5.64
CA LEU A 330 -0.58 43.14 -5.80
C LEU A 330 -0.41 41.63 -5.95
N GLY A 331 -1.29 40.87 -5.30
CA GLY A 331 -1.28 39.42 -5.36
C GLY A 331 -2.67 38.85 -5.11
N ASP A 332 -3.14 37.99 -6.01
CA ASP A 332 -4.48 37.35 -5.97
C ASP A 332 -4.61 36.34 -4.83
N TYR A 333 -3.49 35.94 -4.20
CA TYR A 333 -3.45 35.03 -3.06
C TYR A 333 -3.82 35.67 -1.71
N VAL A 334 -3.98 37.00 -1.66
CA VAL A 334 -4.39 37.68 -0.44
C VAL A 334 -5.88 37.48 -0.20
N THR A 335 -6.26 37.02 0.99
CA THR A 335 -7.65 36.76 1.37
C THR A 335 -8.08 37.56 2.58
N THR A 336 -9.39 37.59 2.86
CA THR A 336 -9.97 38.27 4.04
C THR A 336 -10.51 37.28 5.07
N ASP A 337 -10.20 35.97 4.96
CA ASP A 337 -10.68 34.92 5.88
C ASP A 337 -10.16 35.14 7.31
N THR A 338 -8.91 35.59 7.43
CA THR A 338 -8.22 35.86 8.70
C THR A 338 -7.37 37.10 8.59
N GLY A 339 -6.94 37.64 9.75
CA GLY A 339 -6.02 38.81 9.80
C GLY A 339 -6.67 40.11 9.33
N THR A 340 -5.93 40.94 8.63
CA THR A 340 -6.29 42.30 8.23
C THR A 340 -6.60 42.46 6.74
N GLY A 341 -6.43 41.40 5.94
CA GLY A 341 -6.46 41.47 4.47
C GLY A 341 -5.19 42.12 3.86
N VAL A 342 -4.13 42.23 4.63
CA VAL A 342 -2.83 42.70 4.21
C VAL A 342 -1.76 41.67 4.58
N VAL A 343 -0.98 41.23 3.62
CA VAL A 343 0.11 40.28 3.84
C VAL A 343 1.44 41.01 3.87
N HIS A 344 2.22 40.76 4.93
CA HIS A 344 3.61 41.20 4.95
C HIS A 344 4.48 40.19 4.23
N SER A 345 5.42 40.66 3.41
CA SER A 345 6.25 39.79 2.60
C SER A 345 7.71 39.83 3.01
N SER A 346 8.20 38.63 3.31
CA SER A 346 9.63 38.34 3.53
C SER A 346 10.07 37.30 2.51
N PRO A 347 10.57 37.70 1.34
CA PRO A 347 10.80 36.81 0.20
C PRO A 347 11.74 35.65 0.48
N ALA A 348 12.56 35.70 1.51
CA ALA A 348 13.41 34.60 1.94
C ALA A 348 12.63 33.46 2.62
N TYR A 349 11.38 33.69 3.12
CA TYR A 349 10.66 32.79 4.02
C TYR A 349 9.23 32.48 3.60
N GLY A 350 8.83 32.85 2.39
CA GLY A 350 7.53 32.56 1.81
C GLY A 350 7.63 32.34 0.31
N VAL A 351 6.97 31.32 -0.24
CA VAL A 351 6.99 31.03 -1.69
C VAL A 351 6.25 32.11 -2.48
N GLU A 352 5.06 32.46 -2.02
CA GLU A 352 4.25 33.54 -2.61
C GLU A 352 4.96 34.91 -2.49
N ASP A 353 5.56 35.19 -1.34
CA ASP A 353 6.34 36.40 -1.09
C ASP A 353 7.51 36.52 -2.06
N PHE A 354 8.26 35.41 -2.24
CA PHE A 354 9.37 35.32 -3.18
C PHE A 354 8.90 35.58 -4.60
N THR A 355 7.84 34.90 -5.03
CA THR A 355 7.29 35.00 -6.39
C THR A 355 6.81 36.43 -6.66
N SER A 356 6.08 37.05 -5.74
CA SER A 356 5.59 38.43 -5.84
C SER A 356 6.76 39.42 -5.93
N CYS A 357 7.74 39.30 -5.05
CA CYS A 357 8.89 40.20 -5.05
C CYS A 357 9.72 40.07 -6.33
N LYS A 358 9.93 38.88 -6.84
CA LYS A 358 10.64 38.62 -8.12
C LYS A 358 9.88 39.20 -9.31
N ALA A 359 8.54 39.03 -9.36
CA ALA A 359 7.69 39.62 -10.40
C ALA A 359 7.76 41.15 -10.44
N HIS A 360 8.04 41.79 -9.29
CA HIS A 360 8.24 43.24 -9.18
C HIS A 360 9.70 43.71 -9.30
N GLY A 361 10.58 42.82 -9.81
CA GLY A 361 11.95 43.18 -10.22
C GLY A 361 13.02 43.03 -9.14
N MET A 362 12.73 42.41 -7.96
CA MET A 362 13.78 42.06 -7.01
C MET A 362 14.72 41.02 -7.60
N THR A 363 16.01 41.26 -7.52
CA THR A 363 17.05 40.26 -7.87
C THR A 363 17.37 39.38 -6.68
N ASP A 364 18.10 38.29 -6.88
CA ASP A 364 18.50 37.40 -5.79
C ASP A 364 19.37 38.09 -4.74
N SER A 365 20.17 39.08 -5.17
CA SER A 365 21.01 39.90 -4.31
C SER A 365 20.24 40.91 -3.44
N ASP A 366 19.01 41.26 -3.82
CA ASP A 366 18.16 42.18 -3.05
C ASP A 366 17.44 41.47 -1.88
N ILE A 367 17.39 40.13 -1.88
CA ILE A 367 16.63 39.37 -0.90
C ILE A 367 17.36 39.33 0.45
N ILE A 368 16.72 39.90 1.47
CA ILE A 368 17.21 39.88 2.86
C ILE A 368 16.95 38.53 3.49
N ASN A 369 18.03 37.81 3.76
CA ASN A 369 17.96 36.43 4.29
C ASN A 369 18.86 36.27 5.53
N PRO A 370 18.48 36.80 6.70
CA PRO A 370 19.33 36.85 7.88
C PRO A 370 19.36 35.54 8.69
N VAL A 371 18.49 34.55 8.42
CA VAL A 371 18.44 33.28 9.17
C VAL A 371 19.45 32.29 8.57
N MET A 372 20.37 31.82 9.38
CA MET A 372 21.36 30.82 8.99
C MET A 372 20.78 29.40 8.98
N GLY A 373 21.55 28.44 8.50
CA GLY A 373 21.11 27.05 8.37
C GLY A 373 20.79 26.35 9.69
N ASP A 374 21.29 26.84 10.80
CA ASP A 374 21.05 26.36 12.17
C ASP A 374 19.86 27.07 12.87
N GLY A 375 19.17 27.97 12.17
CA GLY A 375 18.01 28.70 12.70
C GLY A 375 18.37 29.95 13.51
N ARG A 376 19.63 30.35 13.53
CA ARG A 376 20.05 31.58 14.18
C ARG A 376 20.11 32.74 13.16
N TYR A 377 19.87 33.94 13.63
CA TYR A 377 20.16 35.11 12.85
C TYR A 377 21.67 35.35 12.74
N ILE A 378 22.12 35.90 11.61
CA ILE A 378 23.50 36.38 11.45
C ILE A 378 23.82 37.40 12.56
N GLU A 379 25.03 37.34 13.07
CA GLU A 379 25.48 38.20 14.18
C GLU A 379 25.29 39.69 13.90
N SER A 380 25.41 40.11 12.65
CA SER A 380 25.28 41.51 12.21
C SER A 380 23.83 42.02 12.14
N LEU A 381 22.81 41.16 12.36
CA LEU A 381 21.41 41.60 12.33
C LEU A 381 21.12 42.54 13.52
N PRO A 382 20.68 43.76 13.26
CA PRO A 382 20.38 44.72 14.34
C PRO A 382 19.36 44.12 15.33
N LEU A 383 19.58 44.34 16.62
CA LEU A 383 18.75 43.94 17.77
C LEU A 383 18.65 42.41 18.03
N PHE A 384 18.78 41.57 17.03
CA PHE A 384 18.43 40.15 17.13
C PHE A 384 19.57 39.18 16.75
N GLY A 385 20.75 39.71 16.34
CA GLY A 385 21.89 38.89 15.88
C GLY A 385 22.27 37.79 16.89
N GLY A 386 22.58 36.58 16.39
CA GLY A 386 22.98 35.41 17.18
C GLY A 386 21.85 34.68 17.90
N LEU A 387 20.64 35.24 17.96
CA LEU A 387 19.47 34.57 18.57
C LEU A 387 18.90 33.50 17.61
N THR A 388 18.36 32.42 18.17
CA THR A 388 17.49 31.56 17.37
C THR A 388 16.20 32.28 17.00
N ILE A 389 15.57 31.95 15.90
CA ILE A 389 14.31 32.61 15.48
C ILE A 389 13.21 32.45 16.53
N TRP A 390 13.24 31.33 17.28
CA TRP A 390 12.26 31.04 18.35
C TRP A 390 12.50 31.92 19.59
N ASP A 391 13.75 32.11 20.00
CA ASP A 391 14.14 32.96 21.12
C ASP A 391 13.98 34.44 20.77
N ALA A 392 14.02 34.78 19.50
CA ALA A 392 13.84 36.14 19.00
C ALA A 392 12.39 36.63 19.03
N ASN A 393 11.40 35.74 18.90
CA ASN A 393 9.98 36.11 18.85
C ASN A 393 9.57 37.07 19.99
N PRO A 394 9.78 36.77 21.30
CA PRO A 394 9.40 37.68 22.37
C PRO A 394 10.17 39.02 22.28
N LYS A 395 11.44 39.02 21.88
CA LYS A 395 12.24 40.25 21.77
C LYS A 395 11.80 41.11 20.60
N ILE A 396 11.31 40.49 19.53
CA ILE A 396 10.72 41.21 18.38
C ILE A 396 9.42 41.89 18.81
N VAL A 397 8.57 41.16 19.55
CA VAL A 397 7.34 41.72 20.11
C VAL A 397 7.64 42.92 21.01
N ASP A 398 8.63 42.83 21.91
CA ASP A 398 9.03 43.90 22.79
C ASP A 398 9.58 45.13 22.01
N ALA A 399 10.40 44.91 20.97
CA ALA A 399 10.91 45.95 20.12
C ALA A 399 9.82 46.66 19.31
N LEU A 400 8.83 45.91 18.78
CA LEU A 400 7.67 46.48 18.09
C LEU A 400 6.78 47.30 19.04
N LYS A 401 6.62 46.82 20.27
CA LYS A 401 5.89 47.55 21.32
C LYS A 401 6.62 48.88 21.65
N ALA A 402 7.93 48.82 21.84
CA ALA A 402 8.74 50.00 22.13
C ALA A 402 8.74 51.00 20.96
N ALA A 403 8.71 50.51 19.71
CA ALA A 403 8.58 51.31 18.50
C ALA A 403 7.17 51.92 18.28
N GLY A 404 6.17 51.51 19.09
CA GLY A 404 4.79 51.94 18.93
C GLY A 404 4.04 51.26 17.76
N SER A 405 4.65 50.28 17.11
CA SER A 405 4.11 49.60 15.93
C SER A 405 3.25 48.38 16.25
N LEU A 406 3.27 47.86 17.47
CA LEU A 406 2.47 46.70 17.88
C LEU A 406 1.05 47.15 18.25
N LEU A 407 0.03 46.57 17.63
CA LEU A 407 -1.40 46.76 17.97
C LEU A 407 -1.90 45.65 18.87
N ARG A 408 -1.56 44.38 18.57
CA ARG A 408 -2.03 43.21 19.31
C ARG A 408 -0.96 42.11 19.35
N ASN A 409 -0.94 41.32 20.39
CA ASN A 409 -0.12 40.12 20.50
C ASN A 409 -0.94 39.03 21.25
N GLU A 410 -1.15 37.92 20.62
CA GLU A 410 -1.89 36.75 21.20
C GLU A 410 -1.20 35.43 20.88
N ARG A 411 -1.75 34.36 21.40
CA ARG A 411 -1.35 32.98 21.05
C ARG A 411 -2.42 32.35 20.17
N TYR A 412 -1.98 31.76 19.06
CA TYR A 412 -2.84 31.17 18.06
C TYR A 412 -2.44 29.72 17.79
N ALA A 413 -3.42 28.80 17.89
CA ALA A 413 -3.23 27.41 17.58
C ALA A 413 -3.50 27.16 16.11
N HIS A 414 -2.55 26.60 15.40
CA HIS A 414 -2.65 26.31 13.99
C HIS A 414 -1.84 25.07 13.60
N SER A 415 -2.13 24.51 12.44
CA SER A 415 -1.34 23.44 11.84
C SER A 415 -0.02 24.00 11.31
N TYR A 416 1.11 23.43 11.70
CA TYR A 416 2.43 23.91 11.35
C TYR A 416 3.34 22.81 10.78
N MET A 417 4.21 23.17 9.87
CA MET A 417 5.16 22.27 9.21
C MET A 417 6.21 21.72 10.19
N HIS A 418 6.43 20.43 10.16
CA HIS A 418 7.43 19.72 10.96
C HIS A 418 8.26 18.77 10.08
N CYS A 419 9.51 18.59 10.46
CA CYS A 419 10.37 17.58 9.85
C CYS A 419 9.83 16.17 10.17
N TRP A 420 9.62 15.36 9.16
CA TRP A 420 9.10 14.00 9.32
C TRP A 420 9.95 13.09 10.22
N ARG A 421 11.25 13.39 10.34
CA ARG A 421 12.21 12.61 11.13
C ARG A 421 12.44 13.15 12.52
N HIS A 422 12.80 14.42 12.64
CA HIS A 422 13.10 15.04 13.92
C HIS A 422 11.82 15.44 14.68
N LYS A 423 10.69 15.54 13.99
CA LYS A 423 9.40 15.98 14.54
C LYS A 423 9.45 17.40 15.10
N THR A 424 10.46 18.17 14.70
CA THR A 424 10.66 19.58 15.06
C THR A 424 10.12 20.50 13.98
N PRO A 425 9.70 21.72 14.34
CA PRO A 425 9.22 22.72 13.39
C PRO A 425 10.29 23.09 12.35
N ILE A 426 9.85 23.28 11.13
CA ILE A 426 10.69 23.71 10.00
C ILE A 426 10.20 25.05 9.46
N ILE A 427 10.99 25.67 8.59
CA ILE A 427 10.62 26.93 7.93
C ILE A 427 10.83 26.81 6.43
N TYR A 428 10.21 27.70 5.66
CA TYR A 428 10.73 28.05 4.35
C TYR A 428 11.97 28.90 4.51
N ARG A 429 13.05 28.60 3.75
CA ARG A 429 14.28 29.39 3.75
C ARG A 429 14.84 29.46 2.34
N ALA A 430 15.08 30.67 1.84
CA ALA A 430 15.73 30.87 0.54
C ALA A 430 17.16 30.35 0.57
N THR A 431 17.44 29.38 -0.28
CA THR A 431 18.77 28.80 -0.47
C THR A 431 19.00 28.50 -1.94
N SER A 432 20.27 28.60 -2.36
CA SER A 432 20.66 28.15 -3.71
C SER A 432 20.68 26.63 -3.75
N GLN A 433 19.79 26.04 -4.53
CA GLN A 433 19.62 24.60 -4.66
C GLN A 433 19.60 24.19 -6.14
N TRP A 434 19.68 22.88 -6.39
CA TRP A 434 19.47 22.28 -7.69
C TRP A 434 18.03 21.75 -7.78
N PHE A 435 17.34 22.13 -8.85
CA PHE A 435 15.93 21.79 -9.06
C PHE A 435 15.73 21.06 -10.36
N ALA A 436 14.79 20.09 -10.37
CA ALA A 436 14.12 19.65 -11.58
C ALA A 436 12.87 20.52 -11.76
N GLY A 437 12.82 21.28 -12.86
CA GLY A 437 11.76 22.24 -13.13
C GLY A 437 10.52 21.57 -13.68
N MET A 438 9.38 21.75 -13.01
CA MET A 438 8.10 21.17 -13.44
C MET A 438 7.58 21.80 -14.72
N ASP A 439 7.75 23.10 -14.86
CA ASP A 439 7.27 23.88 -16.00
C ASP A 439 8.40 24.32 -16.94
N THR A 440 9.59 23.75 -16.73
CA THR A 440 10.74 23.99 -17.64
C THR A 440 10.51 23.22 -18.94
N GLN A 441 10.65 23.92 -20.04
CA GLN A 441 10.60 23.31 -21.36
C GLN A 441 11.92 22.59 -21.62
N PRO A 442 11.89 21.33 -22.07
CA PRO A 442 13.11 20.59 -22.35
C PRO A 442 13.90 21.20 -23.54
N ALA A 443 15.17 20.85 -23.64
CA ALA A 443 16.07 21.40 -24.65
C ALA A 443 15.63 21.11 -26.10
N ASP A 444 14.86 20.07 -26.34
CA ASP A 444 14.28 19.69 -27.64
C ASP A 444 12.97 20.43 -27.98
N GLY A 445 12.48 21.31 -27.09
CA GLY A 445 11.24 22.06 -27.27
C GLY A 445 9.96 21.25 -27.07
N GLY A 446 10.05 20.06 -26.46
CA GLY A 446 8.90 19.21 -26.14
C GLY A 446 7.99 19.76 -25.05
N LYS A 447 7.07 18.92 -24.56
CA LYS A 447 6.20 19.24 -23.42
C LYS A 447 7.01 19.42 -22.15
N THR A 448 6.51 20.27 -21.26
CA THR A 448 7.09 20.43 -19.92
C THR A 448 7.03 19.12 -19.13
N LEU A 449 7.81 19.01 -18.07
CA LEU A 449 7.78 17.84 -17.17
C LEU A 449 6.37 17.61 -16.62
N ARG A 450 5.68 18.69 -16.21
CA ARG A 450 4.30 18.63 -15.69
C ARG A 450 3.34 18.06 -16.72
N GLU A 451 3.34 18.58 -17.94
CA GLU A 451 2.48 18.11 -19.02
C GLU A 451 2.75 16.64 -19.37
N THR A 452 4.02 16.26 -19.46
CA THR A 452 4.45 14.88 -19.75
C THR A 452 4.01 13.92 -18.63
N ALA A 453 4.18 14.31 -17.37
CA ALA A 453 3.77 13.48 -16.23
C ALA A 453 2.24 13.34 -16.12
N LEU A 454 1.47 14.39 -16.40
CA LEU A 454 0.00 14.31 -16.44
C LEU A 454 -0.49 13.39 -17.55
N ASP A 455 0.06 13.48 -18.76
CA ASP A 455 -0.24 12.55 -19.85
C ASP A 455 0.08 11.09 -19.46
N ALA A 456 1.19 10.88 -18.76
CA ALA A 456 1.60 9.57 -18.28
C ALA A 456 0.64 9.01 -17.21
N VAL A 457 0.10 9.86 -16.32
CA VAL A 457 -0.97 9.48 -15.38
C VAL A 457 -2.23 9.06 -16.13
N ASP A 458 -2.60 9.80 -17.19
CA ASP A 458 -3.78 9.48 -17.99
C ASP A 458 -3.68 8.14 -18.72
N ALA A 459 -2.47 7.76 -19.12
CA ALA A 459 -2.19 6.48 -19.78
C ALA A 459 -2.02 5.28 -18.83
N THR A 460 -2.03 5.50 -17.51
CA THR A 460 -1.79 4.47 -16.50
C THR A 460 -3.12 3.87 -16.00
N ALA A 461 -3.15 2.54 -15.79
CA ALA A 461 -4.26 1.86 -15.11
C ALA A 461 -4.14 2.00 -13.58
N PHE A 462 -5.24 2.22 -12.90
CA PHE A 462 -5.26 2.38 -11.43
C PHE A 462 -6.18 1.37 -10.75
N TYR A 463 -5.67 0.73 -9.71
CA TYR A 463 -6.36 -0.23 -8.85
C TYR A 463 -6.19 0.20 -7.37
N PRO A 464 -7.22 0.78 -6.72
CA PRO A 464 -8.52 1.20 -7.24
C PRO A 464 -8.44 2.49 -8.09
N SER A 465 -9.49 2.76 -8.84
CA SER A 465 -9.55 3.89 -9.81
C SER A 465 -9.37 5.28 -9.20
N TRP A 466 -9.73 5.48 -7.93
CA TRP A 466 -9.56 6.78 -7.24
C TRP A 466 -8.09 7.25 -7.15
N GLY A 467 -7.14 6.33 -7.23
CA GLY A 467 -5.72 6.64 -7.23
C GLY A 467 -5.31 7.59 -8.35
N LYS A 468 -6.00 7.53 -9.51
CA LYS A 468 -5.75 8.41 -10.66
C LYS A 468 -5.94 9.88 -10.31
N GLN A 469 -7.10 10.23 -9.77
CA GLN A 469 -7.41 11.63 -9.40
C GLN A 469 -6.44 12.16 -8.36
N ARG A 470 -6.07 11.32 -7.39
CA ARG A 470 -5.13 11.70 -6.34
C ARG A 470 -3.74 12.01 -6.89
N LEU A 471 -3.18 11.14 -7.72
CA LEU A 471 -1.86 11.35 -8.31
C LEU A 471 -1.87 12.53 -9.28
N HIS A 472 -2.92 12.65 -10.10
CA HIS A 472 -3.09 13.77 -11.02
C HIS A 472 -3.08 15.12 -10.28
N ALA A 473 -3.87 15.27 -9.20
CA ALA A 473 -3.91 16.50 -8.42
C ALA A 473 -2.57 16.84 -7.77
N MET A 474 -1.83 15.84 -7.31
CA MET A 474 -0.49 16.03 -6.73
C MET A 474 0.52 16.48 -7.77
N ILE A 475 0.48 15.99 -9.01
CA ILE A 475 1.36 16.43 -10.10
C ILE A 475 0.97 17.83 -10.58
N ALA A 476 -0.33 18.10 -10.75
CA ALA A 476 -0.83 19.37 -11.27
C ALA A 476 -0.39 20.58 -10.41
N ASN A 477 -0.33 20.39 -9.10
CA ASN A 477 0.01 21.45 -8.13
C ASN A 477 1.43 21.34 -7.56
N ARG A 478 2.26 20.44 -8.10
CA ARG A 478 3.61 20.22 -7.57
C ARG A 478 4.53 21.40 -7.86
N PRO A 479 5.27 21.94 -6.87
CA PRO A 479 6.39 22.85 -7.11
C PRO A 479 7.58 22.11 -7.76
N ASP A 480 8.58 22.87 -8.23
CA ASP A 480 9.83 22.29 -8.72
C ASP A 480 10.46 21.37 -7.67
N TRP A 481 11.01 20.26 -8.14
CA TRP A 481 11.60 19.27 -7.24
C TRP A 481 13.03 19.67 -6.84
N THR A 482 13.25 19.99 -5.57
CA THR A 482 14.57 20.24 -5.01
C THR A 482 15.36 18.93 -4.95
N LEU A 483 16.34 18.79 -5.82
CA LEU A 483 17.16 17.56 -5.93
C LEU A 483 18.30 17.52 -4.93
N SER A 484 18.87 18.66 -4.54
CA SER A 484 20.06 18.73 -3.70
C SER A 484 19.76 18.61 -2.21
N ARG A 485 20.62 17.87 -1.49
CA ARG A 485 20.61 17.71 -0.04
C ARG A 485 22.00 17.96 0.54
N GLN A 486 22.07 18.65 1.67
CA GLN A 486 23.31 18.96 2.37
C GLN A 486 23.66 17.84 3.35
N ARG A 487 23.89 16.64 2.80
CA ARG A 487 24.12 15.40 3.57
C ARG A 487 25.40 14.71 3.09
N GLN A 488 25.86 13.67 3.86
CA GLN A 488 27.07 12.93 3.55
C GLN A 488 26.80 11.54 2.98
N TRP A 489 25.72 10.90 3.41
CA TRP A 489 25.35 9.56 2.96
C TRP A 489 24.25 9.62 1.90
N GLY A 490 24.65 9.61 0.65
CA GLY A 490 23.78 9.67 -0.53
C GLY A 490 24.58 9.73 -1.81
N VAL A 491 23.91 9.48 -2.94
CA VAL A 491 24.54 9.58 -4.25
C VAL A 491 24.90 11.04 -4.51
N PRO A 492 26.17 11.37 -4.82
CA PRO A 492 26.59 12.74 -4.97
C PRO A 492 26.06 13.37 -6.26
N MET A 493 25.70 14.64 -6.19
CA MET A 493 25.55 15.48 -7.37
C MET A 493 26.98 15.86 -7.83
N ALA A 494 27.58 14.96 -8.62
CA ALA A 494 29.01 14.96 -8.93
C ALA A 494 29.43 16.07 -9.92
N PHE A 495 29.08 17.30 -9.58
CA PHE A 495 29.32 18.50 -10.37
C PHE A 495 30.60 19.21 -9.99
N PHE A 496 31.20 19.88 -10.97
CA PHE A 496 32.16 20.95 -10.77
C PHE A 496 31.48 22.27 -11.08
N VAL A 497 31.47 23.19 -10.10
CA VAL A 497 30.70 24.43 -10.13
C VAL A 497 31.66 25.60 -10.08
N HIS A 498 31.46 26.61 -10.92
CA HIS A 498 32.31 27.77 -10.93
C HIS A 498 32.14 28.57 -9.62
N LYS A 499 33.26 28.91 -8.97
CA LYS A 499 33.28 29.50 -7.62
C LYS A 499 32.54 30.81 -7.50
N GLU A 500 32.55 31.65 -8.57
CA GLU A 500 31.94 32.97 -8.56
C GLU A 500 30.52 32.96 -9.16
N THR A 501 30.32 32.30 -10.31
CA THR A 501 29.03 32.35 -11.02
C THR A 501 28.06 31.22 -10.60
N GLY A 502 28.59 30.14 -10.04
CA GLY A 502 27.78 28.97 -9.71
C GLY A 502 27.37 28.12 -10.92
N GLU A 503 27.90 28.43 -12.11
CA GLU A 503 27.62 27.68 -13.32
C GLU A 503 28.34 26.32 -13.36
N LEU A 504 27.75 25.38 -14.06
CA LEU A 504 28.34 24.07 -14.29
C LEU A 504 29.58 24.16 -15.18
N HIS A 505 30.55 23.30 -14.95
CA HIS A 505 31.69 23.14 -15.84
C HIS A 505 31.22 22.77 -17.25
N PRO A 506 31.80 23.33 -18.33
CA PRO A 506 31.36 23.07 -19.71
C PRO A 506 31.39 21.58 -20.10
N ARG A 507 32.27 20.80 -19.51
CA ARG A 507 32.39 19.33 -19.70
C ARG A 507 31.57 18.51 -18.72
N THR A 508 30.55 19.04 -18.10
CA THR A 508 29.79 18.36 -17.03
C THR A 508 29.34 16.96 -17.39
N LEU A 509 28.79 16.75 -18.58
CA LEU A 509 28.29 15.43 -19.01
C LEU A 509 29.41 14.38 -19.12
N GLU A 510 30.56 14.78 -19.67
CA GLU A 510 31.74 13.95 -19.75
C GLU A 510 32.29 13.63 -18.35
N LEU A 511 32.36 14.64 -17.49
CA LEU A 511 32.87 14.48 -16.12
C LEU A 511 31.98 13.60 -15.26
N LEU A 512 30.66 13.68 -15.43
CA LEU A 512 29.71 12.77 -14.76
C LEU A 512 29.96 11.32 -15.15
N GLU A 513 30.21 11.03 -16.43
CA GLU A 513 30.52 9.69 -16.88
C GLU A 513 31.85 9.19 -16.31
N GLU A 514 32.88 10.03 -16.25
CA GLU A 514 34.16 9.67 -15.64
C GLU A 514 34.05 9.41 -14.13
N VAL A 515 33.20 10.16 -13.43
CA VAL A 515 32.88 9.88 -12.01
C VAL A 515 32.09 8.59 -11.88
N ALA A 516 31.07 8.36 -12.72
CA ALA A 516 30.27 7.14 -12.71
C ALA A 516 31.13 5.87 -12.88
N LYS A 517 32.10 5.88 -13.81
CA LYS A 517 33.07 4.78 -13.97
C LYS A 517 33.92 4.51 -12.73
N ARG A 518 34.24 5.55 -11.95
CA ARG A 518 34.94 5.39 -10.67
C ARG A 518 34.03 4.82 -9.59
N VAL A 519 32.79 5.30 -9.54
CA VAL A 519 31.76 4.83 -8.59
C VAL A 519 31.40 3.37 -8.83
N GLU A 520 31.35 2.90 -10.07
CA GLU A 520 31.15 1.47 -10.37
C GLU A 520 32.17 0.54 -9.70
N ARG A 521 33.37 1.04 -9.44
CA ARG A 521 34.46 0.26 -8.86
C ARG A 521 34.65 0.45 -7.37
N GLN A 522 34.28 1.62 -6.85
CA GLN A 522 34.65 2.05 -5.49
C GLN A 522 33.45 2.59 -4.68
N GLY A 523 32.26 2.64 -5.26
CA GLY A 523 31.09 3.28 -4.65
C GLY A 523 31.16 4.81 -4.68
N ILE A 524 30.17 5.46 -4.07
CA ILE A 524 30.11 6.93 -3.94
C ILE A 524 31.30 7.55 -3.20
N GLU A 525 32.03 6.73 -2.44
CA GLU A 525 33.27 7.08 -1.75
C GLU A 525 34.33 7.60 -2.74
N ALA A 526 34.28 7.15 -4.00
CA ALA A 526 35.16 7.63 -5.06
C ALA A 526 35.05 9.13 -5.32
N TRP A 527 33.84 9.71 -5.23
CA TRP A 527 33.64 11.15 -5.35
C TRP A 527 34.18 11.88 -4.13
N GLN A 528 34.00 11.33 -2.94
CA GLN A 528 34.50 11.96 -1.69
C GLN A 528 36.00 12.15 -1.71
N THR A 529 36.74 11.16 -2.15
CA THR A 529 38.23 11.14 -2.13
C THR A 529 38.87 11.76 -3.37
N LEU A 530 38.09 12.04 -4.43
CA LEU A 530 38.57 12.57 -5.70
C LEU A 530 39.23 13.96 -5.52
N ASP A 531 40.47 14.13 -5.96
CA ASP A 531 41.05 15.48 -6.22
C ASP A 531 40.49 16.04 -7.53
N ALA A 532 39.95 17.24 -7.49
CA ALA A 532 39.40 17.89 -8.67
C ALA A 532 40.39 17.99 -9.82
N ARG A 533 41.65 18.20 -9.51
CA ARG A 533 42.74 18.36 -10.51
C ARG A 533 42.93 17.09 -11.37
N GLU A 534 42.57 15.92 -10.85
CA GLU A 534 42.68 14.68 -11.64
C GLU A 534 41.75 14.69 -12.88
N LEU A 535 40.62 15.38 -12.82
CA LEU A 535 39.63 15.43 -13.89
C LEU A 535 39.62 16.74 -14.65
N ILE A 536 39.83 17.85 -13.98
CA ILE A 536 39.66 19.19 -14.58
C ILE A 536 40.97 20.00 -14.61
N GLY A 537 42.11 19.41 -14.14
CA GLY A 537 43.41 20.06 -14.26
C GLY A 537 43.44 21.46 -13.61
N ASP A 538 43.94 22.46 -14.36
CA ASP A 538 44.05 23.83 -13.90
C ASP A 538 42.70 24.54 -13.68
N ASP A 539 41.62 24.04 -14.27
CA ASP A 539 40.27 24.56 -14.05
C ASP A 539 39.82 24.39 -12.58
N ALA A 540 40.50 23.53 -11.80
CA ALA A 540 40.28 23.41 -10.37
C ALA A 540 40.58 24.72 -9.58
N ASN A 541 41.26 25.70 -10.20
CA ASN A 541 41.43 27.04 -9.61
C ASN A 541 40.12 27.84 -9.67
N LEU A 542 39.31 27.65 -10.71
CA LEU A 542 38.06 28.37 -10.97
C LEU A 542 36.83 27.59 -10.51
N TYR A 543 36.88 26.26 -10.53
CA TYR A 543 35.77 25.39 -10.20
C TYR A 543 36.02 24.65 -8.88
N GLU A 544 34.95 24.29 -8.19
CA GLU A 544 34.97 23.46 -6.98
C GLU A 544 34.02 22.28 -7.13
N LYS A 545 34.29 21.21 -6.37
CA LYS A 545 33.40 20.06 -6.26
C LYS A 545 32.12 20.45 -5.53
N ASN A 546 30.96 20.18 -6.11
CA ASN A 546 29.71 20.27 -5.38
C ASN A 546 29.68 19.23 -4.25
N ARG A 547 29.18 19.62 -3.08
CA ARG A 547 29.14 18.79 -1.86
C ARG A 547 27.77 18.18 -1.60
N ASP A 548 26.76 18.57 -2.36
CA ASP A 548 25.40 18.09 -2.17
C ASP A 548 25.24 16.66 -2.67
N THR A 549 24.37 15.92 -2.01
CA THR A 549 23.89 14.61 -2.46
C THR A 549 22.50 14.76 -3.09
N LEU A 550 22.11 13.79 -3.87
CA LEU A 550 20.73 13.67 -4.40
C LEU A 550 19.74 13.44 -3.27
N ASP A 551 18.52 13.89 -3.48
CA ASP A 551 17.35 13.48 -2.71
C ASP A 551 17.20 11.96 -2.80
N VAL A 552 17.02 11.27 -1.67
CA VAL A 552 16.84 9.81 -1.61
C VAL A 552 15.66 9.31 -2.46
N TRP A 553 14.65 10.15 -2.69
CA TRP A 553 13.56 9.85 -3.62
C TRP A 553 14.01 9.77 -5.09
N PHE A 554 15.17 10.29 -5.42
CA PHE A 554 15.79 10.12 -6.73
C PHE A 554 16.36 8.70 -6.86
N ASP A 555 17.00 8.18 -5.83
CA ASP A 555 17.56 6.82 -5.79
C ASP A 555 16.47 5.79 -6.09
N SER A 556 15.42 5.74 -5.25
CA SER A 556 14.29 4.84 -5.47
C SER A 556 13.48 5.21 -6.72
N GLY A 557 13.37 6.50 -7.04
CA GLY A 557 12.68 7.00 -8.23
C GLY A 557 13.29 6.54 -9.54
N THR A 558 14.60 6.29 -9.61
CA THR A 558 15.32 5.84 -10.81
C THR A 558 15.54 4.33 -10.90
N THR A 559 14.93 3.53 -10.02
CA THR A 559 15.03 2.06 -10.06
C THR A 559 14.57 1.47 -11.39
N HIS A 560 13.63 2.11 -12.09
CA HIS A 560 13.24 1.72 -13.45
C HIS A 560 14.41 1.84 -14.47
N TRP A 561 15.38 2.71 -14.19
CA TRP A 561 16.58 2.88 -14.99
C TRP A 561 17.66 1.89 -14.56
N HIS A 562 18.11 1.95 -13.33
CA HIS A 562 19.27 1.20 -12.87
C HIS A 562 18.99 -0.24 -12.43
N VAL A 563 17.71 -0.64 -12.28
CA VAL A 563 17.32 -2.02 -11.95
C VAL A 563 16.66 -2.70 -13.16
N LEU A 564 15.51 -2.18 -13.64
CA LEU A 564 14.75 -2.84 -14.71
C LEU A 564 15.56 -2.95 -16.01
N ARG A 565 16.38 -1.94 -16.34
CA ARG A 565 17.23 -1.83 -17.54
C ARG A 565 18.72 -1.92 -17.23
N GLY A 566 19.06 -2.04 -15.95
CA GLY A 566 20.42 -2.09 -15.44
C GLY A 566 20.77 -3.44 -14.82
N SER A 567 20.92 -3.47 -13.51
CA SER A 567 21.43 -4.62 -12.76
C SER A 567 20.64 -5.93 -12.92
N HIS A 568 19.34 -5.87 -13.25
CA HIS A 568 18.45 -7.04 -13.41
C HIS A 568 17.75 -7.10 -14.77
N LYS A 569 18.30 -6.43 -15.78
CA LYS A 569 17.74 -6.36 -17.15
C LYS A 569 17.46 -7.71 -17.80
N ASP A 570 18.22 -8.75 -17.43
CA ASP A 570 18.06 -10.09 -17.99
C ASP A 570 16.82 -10.81 -17.47
N GLN A 571 16.32 -10.41 -16.28
CA GLN A 571 15.13 -10.98 -15.64
C GLN A 571 13.90 -10.05 -15.79
N LEU A 572 14.11 -8.75 -15.72
CA LEU A 572 13.08 -7.72 -15.68
C LEU A 572 12.93 -7.02 -17.03
N GLN A 573 11.95 -6.15 -17.17
CA GLN A 573 11.74 -5.32 -18.35
C GLN A 573 11.16 -3.95 -17.98
N PHE A 574 11.34 -2.98 -18.89
CA PHE A 574 10.76 -1.64 -18.80
C PHE A 574 9.74 -1.41 -19.92
N PRO A 575 8.59 -0.79 -19.65
CA PRO A 575 8.08 -0.45 -18.33
C PRO A 575 7.65 -1.70 -17.54
N ALA A 576 7.54 -1.59 -16.20
CA ALA A 576 6.94 -2.62 -15.38
C ALA A 576 5.44 -2.75 -15.70
N ASP A 577 4.87 -3.94 -15.53
CA ASP A 577 3.43 -4.12 -15.68
C ASP A 577 2.66 -3.56 -14.48
N LEU A 578 3.23 -3.66 -13.27
CA LEU A 578 2.60 -3.22 -12.05
C LEU A 578 3.60 -2.67 -11.02
N TYR A 579 3.25 -1.53 -10.41
CA TYR A 579 3.76 -1.07 -9.12
C TYR A 579 2.68 -1.26 -8.07
N LEU A 580 3.04 -1.76 -6.90
CA LEU A 580 2.10 -2.02 -5.80
C LEU A 580 2.67 -1.45 -4.50
N GLU A 581 2.01 -0.43 -3.92
CA GLU A 581 2.42 0.18 -2.65
C GLU A 581 1.22 0.72 -1.85
N GLY A 582 1.51 1.23 -0.64
CA GLY A 582 0.55 1.93 0.17
C GLY A 582 0.12 3.28 -0.40
N SER A 583 -0.99 3.81 0.09
CA SER A 583 -1.59 5.07 -0.38
C SER A 583 -0.72 6.31 -0.13
N ASP A 584 0.25 6.25 0.77
CA ASP A 584 1.26 7.28 1.00
C ASP A 584 2.22 7.44 -0.18
N GLN A 585 2.41 6.40 -0.99
CA GLN A 585 3.35 6.40 -2.10
C GLN A 585 2.88 7.19 -3.33
N HIS A 586 1.66 7.71 -3.34
CA HIS A 586 1.26 8.73 -4.31
C HIS A 586 2.07 10.02 -4.17
N ARG A 587 2.58 10.32 -2.96
CA ARG A 587 3.51 11.42 -2.69
C ARG A 587 4.97 10.95 -2.52
N GLY A 588 5.23 9.67 -2.66
CA GLY A 588 6.54 9.03 -2.53
C GLY A 588 7.00 8.38 -3.84
N TRP A 589 7.17 7.07 -3.83
CA TRP A 589 7.80 6.31 -4.91
C TRP A 589 7.01 6.31 -6.23
N PHE A 590 5.67 6.24 -6.21
CA PHE A 590 4.86 6.38 -7.43
C PHE A 590 5.13 7.70 -8.13
N HIS A 591 5.29 8.76 -7.35
CA HIS A 591 5.50 10.11 -7.81
C HIS A 591 6.92 10.33 -8.33
N SER A 592 7.95 9.99 -7.53
CA SER A 592 9.35 10.17 -7.92
C SER A 592 9.71 9.33 -9.15
N SER A 593 9.25 8.06 -9.21
CA SER A 593 9.43 7.20 -10.39
C SER A 593 8.76 7.76 -11.63
N LEU A 594 7.56 8.34 -11.50
CA LEU A 594 6.86 8.99 -12.61
C LEU A 594 7.65 10.17 -13.15
N LEU A 595 8.14 11.06 -12.27
CA LEU A 595 8.88 12.25 -12.70
C LEU A 595 10.20 11.89 -13.37
N THR A 596 10.98 10.97 -12.80
CA THR A 596 12.26 10.55 -13.40
C THR A 596 12.05 9.85 -14.74
N ALA A 597 11.05 8.97 -14.87
CA ALA A 597 10.73 8.33 -16.13
C ALA A 597 10.15 9.31 -17.17
N SER A 598 9.36 10.30 -16.74
CA SER A 598 8.89 11.36 -17.62
C SER A 598 10.04 12.19 -18.18
N MET A 599 11.04 12.52 -17.37
CA MET A 599 12.24 13.23 -17.82
C MET A 599 13.13 12.37 -18.73
N LEU A 600 13.31 11.10 -18.39
CA LEU A 600 14.21 10.19 -19.13
C LEU A 600 13.59 9.63 -20.41
N ASP A 601 12.31 9.26 -20.36
CA ASP A 601 11.66 8.44 -21.38
C ASP A 601 10.34 9.04 -21.92
N GLY A 602 9.86 10.14 -21.36
CA GLY A 602 8.61 10.79 -21.77
C GLY A 602 7.34 9.97 -21.45
N ARG A 603 7.40 9.04 -20.48
CA ARG A 603 6.30 8.15 -20.10
C ARG A 603 6.42 7.66 -18.67
N ALA A 604 5.35 7.03 -18.15
CA ALA A 604 5.40 6.34 -16.86
C ALA A 604 6.30 5.09 -16.91
N PRO A 605 6.95 4.74 -15.80
CA PRO A 605 7.77 3.53 -15.70
C PRO A 605 6.94 2.26 -15.45
N TYR A 606 5.64 2.39 -15.32
CA TYR A 606 4.66 1.35 -15.03
C TYR A 606 3.45 1.47 -15.95
N LYS A 607 2.78 0.34 -16.20
CA LYS A 607 1.50 0.28 -16.93
C LYS A 607 0.31 0.42 -15.98
N GLY A 608 0.47 -0.02 -14.74
CA GLY A 608 -0.56 0.03 -13.71
C GLY A 608 -0.01 0.32 -12.32
N LEU A 609 -0.85 0.97 -11.50
CA LEU A 609 -0.61 1.23 -10.08
C LEU A 609 -1.67 0.55 -9.24
N LEU A 610 -1.26 -0.31 -8.32
CA LEU A 610 -2.11 -0.91 -7.31
C LEU A 610 -1.80 -0.28 -5.95
N THR A 611 -2.84 0.19 -5.28
CA THR A 611 -2.72 0.92 -4.00
C THR A 611 -3.46 0.19 -2.90
N HIS A 612 -2.79 -0.07 -1.78
CA HIS A 612 -3.42 -0.56 -0.56
C HIS A 612 -3.53 0.54 0.50
N GLY A 613 -4.51 0.40 1.41
CA GLY A 613 -4.69 1.30 2.55
C GLY A 613 -3.68 1.05 3.67
N PHE A 614 -3.83 1.83 4.74
CA PHE A 614 -3.06 1.67 5.97
C PHE A 614 -3.64 0.58 6.86
N THR A 615 -2.79 0.03 7.73
CA THR A 615 -3.23 -0.85 8.81
C THR A 615 -3.70 -0.03 10.00
N VAL A 616 -4.88 -0.39 10.51
CA VAL A 616 -5.53 0.27 11.65
C VAL A 616 -5.90 -0.77 12.71
N ASP A 617 -6.11 -0.32 13.94
CA ASP A 617 -6.61 -1.20 15.01
C ASP A 617 -8.10 -1.54 14.80
N GLY A 618 -8.66 -2.36 15.69
CA GLY A 618 -10.06 -2.80 15.61
C GLY A 618 -11.10 -1.67 15.73
N GLU A 619 -10.67 -0.47 16.14
CA GLU A 619 -11.49 0.73 16.28
C GLU A 619 -11.25 1.73 15.11
N GLY A 620 -10.46 1.35 14.11
CA GLY A 620 -10.15 2.18 12.95
C GLY A 620 -9.08 3.25 13.20
N ARG A 621 -8.31 3.17 14.30
CA ARG A 621 -7.27 4.14 14.63
C ARG A 621 -5.93 3.70 14.04
N LYS A 622 -5.17 4.66 13.51
CA LYS A 622 -3.82 4.41 13.02
C LYS A 622 -2.93 3.81 14.13
N MET A 623 -2.22 2.76 13.80
CA MET A 623 -1.28 2.13 14.73
C MET A 623 -0.05 3.01 14.96
N SER A 624 0.35 3.18 16.21
CA SER A 624 1.56 3.89 16.58
C SER A 624 2.17 3.34 17.86
N LYS A 625 3.50 3.45 17.99
CA LYS A 625 4.20 3.06 19.22
C LYS A 625 3.75 3.89 20.43
N SER A 626 3.38 5.15 20.22
CA SER A 626 2.92 6.05 21.29
C SER A 626 1.53 5.68 21.83
N LEU A 627 0.66 5.09 21.03
CA LEU A 627 -0.66 4.61 21.43
C LEU A 627 -0.62 3.18 21.99
N GLY A 628 0.49 2.45 21.81
CA GLY A 628 0.63 1.07 22.24
C GLY A 628 -0.34 0.08 21.57
N ASN A 629 -0.94 0.47 20.44
CA ASN A 629 -1.91 -0.32 19.68
C ASN A 629 -1.28 -1.04 18.47
N GLY A 630 0.05 -1.02 18.36
CA GLY A 630 0.76 -1.69 17.27
C GLY A 630 0.75 -3.21 17.43
N ILE A 631 0.52 -3.92 16.33
CA ILE A 631 0.62 -5.39 16.25
C ILE A 631 1.90 -5.73 15.49
N ASP A 632 2.77 -6.52 16.11
CA ASP A 632 3.99 -7.03 15.48
C ASP A 632 3.66 -8.27 14.63
N PRO A 633 3.94 -8.27 13.31
CA PRO A 633 3.69 -9.42 12.46
C PRO A 633 4.49 -10.66 12.88
N HIS A 634 5.66 -10.51 13.48
CA HIS A 634 6.45 -11.64 13.98
C HIS A 634 5.80 -12.30 15.20
N GLU A 635 5.25 -11.53 16.12
CA GLU A 635 4.52 -12.06 17.27
C GLU A 635 3.28 -12.85 16.82
N VAL A 636 2.53 -12.32 15.86
CA VAL A 636 1.38 -13.02 15.28
C VAL A 636 1.81 -14.29 14.56
N ALA A 637 2.86 -14.24 13.73
CA ALA A 637 3.39 -15.40 13.02
C ALA A 637 3.89 -16.49 13.98
N ASN A 638 4.53 -16.11 15.09
CA ASN A 638 5.03 -17.07 16.10
C ASN A 638 3.94 -17.66 16.98
N ARG A 639 2.78 -17.02 17.08
CA ARG A 639 1.64 -17.48 17.87
C ARG A 639 0.59 -18.20 17.05
N LEU A 640 0.21 -17.69 15.90
CA LEU A 640 -0.86 -18.21 15.05
C LEU A 640 -0.38 -18.79 13.73
N GLY A 641 0.77 -18.36 13.26
CA GLY A 641 1.33 -18.69 11.95
C GLY A 641 1.26 -17.52 10.97
N ALA A 642 2.23 -17.43 10.07
CA ALA A 642 2.26 -16.47 8.97
C ALA A 642 1.08 -16.67 8.00
N GLU A 643 0.63 -17.90 7.82
CA GLU A 643 -0.53 -18.26 7.00
C GLU A 643 -1.82 -17.54 7.44
N ILE A 644 -1.98 -17.31 8.75
CA ILE A 644 -3.13 -16.57 9.29
C ILE A 644 -3.04 -15.08 8.92
N ILE A 645 -1.84 -14.49 8.92
CA ILE A 645 -1.63 -13.11 8.44
C ILE A 645 -1.94 -13.04 6.94
N ARG A 646 -1.45 -13.99 6.15
CA ARG A 646 -1.71 -14.07 4.71
C ARG A 646 -3.21 -14.18 4.42
N LEU A 647 -3.92 -15.04 5.14
CA LEU A 647 -5.37 -15.21 4.98
C LEU A 647 -6.14 -13.96 5.43
N TRP A 648 -5.71 -13.29 6.52
CA TRP A 648 -6.30 -12.02 6.94
C TRP A 648 -6.21 -10.98 5.82
N ILE A 649 -5.02 -10.79 5.25
CA ILE A 649 -4.78 -9.82 4.17
C ILE A 649 -5.62 -10.19 2.94
N ALA A 650 -5.62 -11.46 2.54
CA ALA A 650 -6.37 -11.93 1.38
C ALA A 650 -7.89 -11.80 1.56
N SER A 651 -8.40 -11.92 2.81
CA SER A 651 -9.83 -11.81 3.12
C SER A 651 -10.33 -10.38 3.35
N THR A 652 -9.43 -9.41 3.35
CA THR A 652 -9.76 -7.99 3.59
C THR A 652 -9.78 -7.23 2.27
N ASP A 653 -10.73 -6.31 2.09
CA ASP A 653 -10.66 -5.32 1.02
C ASP A 653 -9.56 -4.31 1.34
N TYR A 654 -8.38 -4.55 0.78
CA TYR A 654 -7.19 -3.75 1.01
C TYR A 654 -7.21 -2.38 0.30
N SER A 655 -8.19 -2.11 -0.54
CA SER A 655 -8.33 -0.81 -1.21
C SER A 655 -8.64 0.35 -0.24
N GLY A 656 -9.17 0.01 0.93
CA GLY A 656 -9.36 0.89 2.07
C GLY A 656 -8.40 0.56 3.22
N GLU A 657 -8.70 1.04 4.42
CA GLU A 657 -7.93 0.73 5.63
C GLU A 657 -8.13 -0.74 6.06
N LEU A 658 -7.04 -1.39 6.45
CA LEU A 658 -7.04 -2.79 6.89
C LEU A 658 -7.12 -2.85 8.41
N ALA A 659 -8.29 -3.13 8.94
CA ALA A 659 -8.46 -3.33 10.37
C ALA A 659 -7.95 -4.70 10.84
N ILE A 660 -7.26 -4.74 11.97
CA ILE A 660 -6.78 -5.96 12.62
C ILE A 660 -7.00 -5.90 14.13
N SER A 661 -7.44 -7.01 14.70
CA SER A 661 -7.61 -7.20 16.14
C SER A 661 -7.55 -8.69 16.49
N GLU A 662 -7.45 -9.03 17.75
CA GLU A 662 -7.50 -10.42 18.22
C GLU A 662 -8.80 -11.12 17.80
N GLU A 663 -9.92 -10.42 17.82
CA GLU A 663 -11.21 -10.97 17.40
C GLU A 663 -11.23 -11.27 15.88
N ILE A 664 -10.69 -10.35 15.07
CA ILE A 664 -10.56 -10.55 13.63
C ILE A 664 -9.66 -11.76 13.35
N LEU A 665 -8.50 -11.84 13.99
CA LEU A 665 -7.56 -12.97 13.82
C LEU A 665 -8.17 -14.30 14.25
N LYS A 666 -9.01 -14.31 15.29
CA LYS A 666 -9.75 -15.52 15.72
C LYS A 666 -10.71 -15.98 14.63
N ARG A 667 -11.49 -15.07 14.04
CA ARG A 667 -12.42 -15.41 12.93
C ARG A 667 -11.67 -15.94 11.70
N VAL A 668 -10.55 -15.32 11.35
CA VAL A 668 -9.69 -15.77 10.26
C VAL A 668 -9.17 -17.19 10.53
N THR A 669 -8.73 -17.47 11.75
CA THR A 669 -8.25 -18.79 12.17
C THR A 669 -9.36 -19.87 12.06
N GLU A 670 -10.59 -19.51 12.38
CA GLU A 670 -11.74 -20.43 12.21
C GLU A 670 -12.02 -20.71 10.73
N GLY A 671 -11.97 -19.69 9.87
CA GLY A 671 -12.04 -19.85 8.41
C GLY A 671 -10.95 -20.76 7.86
N TYR A 672 -9.71 -20.58 8.32
CA TYR A 672 -8.59 -21.44 7.97
C TYR A 672 -8.84 -22.91 8.34
N ARG A 673 -9.34 -23.16 9.54
CA ARG A 673 -9.65 -24.55 10.02
C ARG A 673 -10.66 -25.23 9.13
N ARG A 674 -11.68 -24.52 8.64
CA ARG A 674 -12.69 -25.09 7.73
C ARG A 674 -12.06 -25.53 6.42
N ILE A 675 -11.25 -24.67 5.80
CA ILE A 675 -10.53 -25.01 4.56
C ILE A 675 -9.63 -26.22 4.79
N ARG A 676 -8.86 -26.23 5.88
CA ARG A 676 -7.95 -27.32 6.21
C ARG A 676 -8.69 -28.65 6.42
N ASN A 677 -9.84 -28.64 7.08
CA ASN A 677 -10.67 -29.83 7.28
C ASN A 677 -11.18 -30.38 5.93
N THR A 678 -11.59 -29.53 5.01
CA THR A 678 -12.00 -29.94 3.66
C THR A 678 -10.84 -30.59 2.91
N LEU A 679 -9.65 -29.99 2.94
CA LEU A 679 -8.45 -30.58 2.31
C LEU A 679 -8.12 -31.96 2.91
N ARG A 680 -8.20 -32.09 4.23
CA ARG A 680 -7.96 -33.39 4.88
C ARG A 680 -8.96 -34.44 4.43
N PHE A 681 -10.24 -34.11 4.32
CA PHE A 681 -11.27 -35.03 3.82
C PHE A 681 -10.97 -35.51 2.39
N LEU A 682 -10.64 -34.56 1.51
CA LEU A 682 -10.30 -34.85 0.12
C LEU A 682 -9.09 -35.80 0.03
N LEU A 683 -8.00 -35.45 0.72
CA LEU A 683 -6.76 -36.21 0.69
C LEU A 683 -6.90 -37.62 1.32
N ALA A 684 -7.68 -37.75 2.38
CA ALA A 684 -7.95 -39.04 2.99
C ALA A 684 -8.68 -39.95 2.01
N ASN A 685 -9.74 -39.47 1.36
CA ASN A 685 -10.54 -40.26 0.44
C ASN A 685 -9.88 -40.52 -0.93
N LEU A 686 -8.74 -39.91 -1.19
CA LEU A 686 -7.90 -40.15 -2.37
C LEU A 686 -6.65 -40.98 -2.06
N SER A 687 -6.44 -41.40 -0.82
CA SER A 687 -5.20 -42.07 -0.42
C SER A 687 -5.03 -43.48 -1.02
N ASP A 688 -6.10 -44.12 -1.47
CA ASP A 688 -6.12 -45.42 -2.16
C ASP A 688 -6.46 -45.28 -3.67
N PHE A 689 -6.33 -44.08 -4.23
CA PHE A 689 -6.71 -43.79 -5.61
C PHE A 689 -5.50 -43.45 -6.45
N ASP A 690 -5.25 -44.23 -7.49
CA ASP A 690 -4.24 -43.88 -8.51
C ASP A 690 -4.94 -43.42 -9.79
N TYR A 691 -4.83 -42.12 -10.11
CA TYR A 691 -5.54 -41.55 -11.26
C TYR A 691 -5.26 -42.30 -12.58
N ALA A 692 -4.03 -42.76 -12.77
CA ALA A 692 -3.65 -43.46 -14.01
C ALA A 692 -4.32 -44.80 -14.18
N LYS A 693 -4.72 -45.47 -13.05
CA LYS A 693 -5.30 -46.82 -13.05
C LYS A 693 -6.79 -46.82 -12.78
N ASP A 694 -7.22 -45.94 -11.86
CA ASP A 694 -8.53 -46.00 -11.23
C ASP A 694 -9.53 -44.98 -11.76
N ALA A 695 -9.05 -43.94 -12.49
CA ALA A 695 -9.91 -42.90 -13.01
C ALA A 695 -10.88 -43.42 -14.07
N LEU A 696 -12.13 -43.02 -13.92
CA LEU A 696 -13.16 -43.33 -14.93
C LEU A 696 -13.22 -42.21 -15.96
N PRO A 697 -13.54 -42.50 -17.24
CA PRO A 697 -13.85 -41.48 -18.22
C PRO A 697 -15.15 -40.73 -17.83
N ALA A 698 -15.23 -39.43 -18.16
CA ALA A 698 -16.33 -38.54 -17.77
C ALA A 698 -17.74 -39.07 -18.11
N GLY A 699 -17.88 -39.84 -19.20
CA GLY A 699 -19.14 -40.47 -19.59
C GLY A 699 -19.60 -41.58 -18.66
N GLN A 700 -18.75 -42.09 -17.78
CA GLN A 700 -19.07 -43.14 -16.77
C GLN A 700 -19.24 -42.55 -15.36
N TRP A 701 -19.08 -41.25 -15.18
CA TRP A 701 -19.29 -40.64 -13.87
C TRP A 701 -20.77 -40.54 -13.54
N LEU A 702 -21.11 -40.69 -12.29
CA LEU A 702 -22.44 -40.40 -11.80
C LEU A 702 -22.78 -38.90 -11.99
N GLU A 703 -24.07 -38.59 -12.07
CA GLU A 703 -24.52 -37.27 -12.39
C GLU A 703 -24.06 -36.23 -11.37
N ILE A 704 -24.13 -36.55 -10.07
CA ILE A 704 -23.66 -35.67 -8.99
C ILE A 704 -22.15 -35.37 -9.10
N ASP A 705 -21.35 -36.31 -9.56
CA ASP A 705 -19.91 -36.16 -9.72
C ASP A 705 -19.59 -35.27 -10.91
N ARG A 706 -20.34 -35.42 -12.00
CA ARG A 706 -20.26 -34.49 -13.14
C ARG A 706 -20.66 -33.08 -12.74
N TYR A 707 -21.72 -32.91 -11.95
CA TYR A 707 -22.13 -31.67 -11.39
C TYR A 707 -21.03 -31.02 -10.55
N ALA A 708 -20.41 -31.77 -9.63
CA ALA A 708 -19.37 -31.25 -8.74
C ALA A 708 -18.17 -30.70 -9.52
N VAL A 709 -17.74 -31.38 -10.57
CA VAL A 709 -16.63 -30.95 -11.43
C VAL A 709 -17.03 -29.75 -12.29
N ALA A 710 -18.24 -29.75 -12.86
CA ALA A 710 -18.76 -28.62 -13.64
C ALA A 710 -18.86 -27.34 -12.77
N PHE A 711 -19.39 -27.48 -11.54
CA PHE A 711 -19.50 -26.36 -10.59
C PHE A 711 -18.13 -25.84 -10.16
N ALA A 712 -17.18 -26.74 -9.87
CA ALA A 712 -15.81 -26.34 -9.51
C ALA A 712 -15.10 -25.61 -10.67
N ALA A 713 -15.32 -26.05 -11.92
CA ALA A 713 -14.79 -25.39 -13.11
C ALA A 713 -15.37 -23.97 -13.30
N GLN A 714 -16.69 -23.80 -13.13
CA GLN A 714 -17.35 -22.51 -13.17
C GLN A 714 -16.81 -21.59 -12.08
N LEU A 715 -16.74 -22.08 -10.84
CA LEU A 715 -16.18 -21.30 -9.72
C LEU A 715 -14.75 -20.87 -10.00
N GLN A 716 -13.88 -21.75 -10.49
CA GLN A 716 -12.51 -21.38 -10.83
C GLN A 716 -12.47 -20.25 -11.83
N ALA A 717 -13.29 -20.28 -12.88
CA ALA A 717 -13.34 -19.18 -13.87
C ALA A 717 -13.69 -17.83 -13.22
N GLU A 718 -14.66 -17.82 -12.29
CA GLU A 718 -15.00 -16.61 -11.52
C GLU A 718 -13.85 -16.16 -10.62
N LEU A 719 -13.18 -17.09 -9.95
CA LEU A 719 -12.03 -16.76 -9.08
C LEU A 719 -10.87 -16.17 -9.89
N LEU A 720 -10.58 -16.73 -11.07
CA LEU A 720 -9.52 -16.23 -11.94
C LEU A 720 -9.81 -14.81 -12.45
N ALA A 721 -11.07 -14.49 -12.74
CA ALA A 721 -11.49 -13.14 -13.12
C ALA A 721 -11.27 -12.13 -11.98
N HIS A 722 -11.41 -12.53 -10.71
CA HIS A 722 -11.05 -11.71 -9.56
C HIS A 722 -9.53 -11.57 -9.40
N TYR A 723 -8.77 -12.66 -9.59
CA TYR A 723 -7.30 -12.61 -9.57
C TYR A 723 -6.73 -11.64 -10.63
N GLU A 724 -7.31 -11.60 -11.82
CA GLU A 724 -6.90 -10.67 -12.88
C GLU A 724 -7.05 -9.21 -12.48
N LYS A 725 -8.08 -8.90 -11.68
CA LYS A 725 -8.38 -7.56 -11.16
C LYS A 725 -7.71 -7.27 -9.81
N TYR A 726 -6.92 -8.19 -9.30
CA TYR A 726 -6.27 -8.10 -7.98
C TYR A 726 -7.28 -8.02 -6.81
N GLU A 727 -8.47 -8.59 -6.96
CA GLU A 727 -9.54 -8.63 -5.96
C GLU A 727 -9.45 -9.94 -5.17
N PHE A 728 -8.65 -9.98 -4.09
CA PHE A 728 -8.43 -11.23 -3.34
C PHE A 728 -9.56 -11.58 -2.37
N HIS A 729 -10.21 -10.58 -1.74
CA HIS A 729 -11.25 -10.84 -0.75
C HIS A 729 -12.48 -11.57 -1.31
N PRO A 730 -12.97 -11.33 -2.54
CA PRO A 730 -14.02 -12.16 -3.13
C PRO A 730 -13.56 -13.60 -3.40
N VAL A 731 -12.28 -13.78 -3.77
CA VAL A 731 -11.71 -15.13 -3.94
C VAL A 731 -11.79 -15.92 -2.64
N VAL A 732 -11.34 -15.33 -1.54
CA VAL A 732 -11.38 -15.98 -0.22
C VAL A 732 -12.81 -16.26 0.23
N ALA A 733 -13.73 -15.30 0.09
CA ALA A 733 -15.13 -15.47 0.46
C ALA A 733 -15.79 -16.61 -0.31
N LYS A 734 -15.62 -16.64 -1.64
CA LYS A 734 -16.16 -17.72 -2.48
C LYS A 734 -15.56 -19.09 -2.14
N LEU A 735 -14.25 -19.17 -1.88
CA LEU A 735 -13.59 -20.42 -1.49
C LEU A 735 -14.01 -20.91 -0.10
N GLN A 736 -14.23 -20.00 0.85
CA GLN A 736 -14.77 -20.37 2.17
C GLN A 736 -16.18 -20.93 2.05
N THR A 737 -17.06 -20.31 1.26
CA THR A 737 -18.40 -20.84 0.95
C THR A 737 -18.31 -22.20 0.24
N PHE A 738 -17.45 -22.30 -0.77
CA PHE A 738 -17.25 -23.57 -1.49
C PHE A 738 -16.82 -24.70 -0.56
N CYS A 739 -15.84 -24.49 0.30
CA CYS A 739 -15.36 -25.49 1.24
C CYS A 739 -16.41 -25.85 2.31
N SER A 740 -17.14 -24.86 2.85
CA SER A 740 -18.06 -25.08 3.97
C SER A 740 -19.45 -25.53 3.53
N GLU A 741 -20.00 -24.94 2.48
CA GLU A 741 -21.39 -25.16 2.07
C GLU A 741 -21.50 -26.10 0.86
N ASP A 742 -20.79 -25.77 -0.23
CA ASP A 742 -20.92 -26.56 -1.46
C ASP A 742 -20.27 -27.94 -1.35
N LEU A 743 -19.08 -28.00 -0.80
CA LEU A 743 -18.41 -29.27 -0.50
C LEU A 743 -18.86 -29.83 0.83
N GLY A 744 -18.55 -29.17 1.94
CA GLY A 744 -18.76 -29.75 3.29
C GLY A 744 -20.22 -29.99 3.64
N GLY A 745 -21.10 -29.02 3.38
CA GLY A 745 -22.53 -29.10 3.68
C GLY A 745 -23.38 -29.89 2.67
N PHE A 746 -22.84 -30.11 1.48
CA PHE A 746 -23.57 -30.80 0.42
C PHE A 746 -22.80 -32.00 -0.18
N TYR A 747 -21.89 -31.75 -1.11
CA TYR A 747 -21.32 -32.81 -1.95
C TYR A 747 -20.59 -33.88 -1.13
N LEU A 748 -19.67 -33.48 -0.28
CA LEU A 748 -18.91 -34.42 0.57
C LEU A 748 -19.80 -35.11 1.59
N ASP A 749 -20.85 -34.43 2.08
CA ASP A 749 -21.80 -35.03 3.01
C ASP A 749 -22.61 -36.18 2.37
N VAL A 750 -23.12 -35.94 1.16
CA VAL A 750 -23.79 -36.94 0.35
C VAL A 750 -22.86 -38.11 0.01
N LEU A 751 -21.59 -37.82 -0.31
CA LEU A 751 -20.63 -38.84 -0.69
C LEU A 751 -20.19 -39.78 0.44
N LYS A 752 -20.37 -39.44 1.71
CA LYS A 752 -19.88 -40.23 2.84
C LYS A 752 -20.36 -41.70 2.78
N ASP A 753 -21.65 -41.93 2.52
CA ASP A 753 -22.18 -43.28 2.39
C ASP A 753 -21.47 -44.04 1.26
N ARG A 754 -21.39 -43.45 0.08
CA ARG A 754 -20.78 -44.06 -1.10
C ARG A 754 -19.29 -44.34 -0.91
N LEU A 755 -18.55 -43.36 -0.42
CA LEU A 755 -17.11 -43.49 -0.20
C LEU A 755 -16.77 -44.58 0.84
N TYR A 756 -17.58 -44.67 1.90
CA TYR A 756 -17.28 -45.54 3.05
C TYR A 756 -17.88 -46.91 2.94
N THR A 757 -19.03 -47.08 2.28
CA THR A 757 -19.77 -48.32 2.29
C THR A 757 -19.83 -49.08 0.95
N SER A 758 -19.50 -48.44 -0.19
CA SER A 758 -19.41 -49.14 -1.47
C SER A 758 -18.19 -50.05 -1.51
N ALA A 759 -18.21 -51.02 -2.41
CA ALA A 759 -17.05 -51.88 -2.65
C ALA A 759 -15.83 -51.03 -3.05
N PRO A 760 -14.61 -51.32 -2.55
CA PRO A 760 -13.46 -50.46 -2.73
C PRO A 760 -13.13 -50.05 -4.17
N ALA A 761 -13.26 -50.99 -5.11
CA ALA A 761 -12.98 -50.78 -6.53
C ALA A 761 -14.25 -50.60 -7.38
N SER A 762 -15.42 -50.37 -6.77
CA SER A 762 -16.67 -50.25 -7.53
C SER A 762 -16.69 -48.99 -8.40
N PRO A 763 -17.35 -49.00 -9.57
CA PRO A 763 -17.51 -47.83 -10.42
C PRO A 763 -18.13 -46.65 -9.69
N ALA A 764 -19.10 -46.89 -8.80
CA ALA A 764 -19.74 -45.82 -8.01
C ALA A 764 -18.75 -45.11 -7.10
N ARG A 765 -17.83 -45.84 -6.45
CA ARG A 765 -16.78 -45.21 -5.61
C ARG A 765 -15.70 -44.54 -6.45
N ARG A 766 -15.24 -45.18 -7.53
CA ARG A 766 -14.23 -44.61 -8.42
C ARG A 766 -14.72 -43.35 -9.14
N SER A 767 -16.02 -43.26 -9.47
CA SER A 767 -16.64 -42.02 -9.99
C SER A 767 -16.47 -40.86 -8.99
N ALA A 768 -16.84 -41.09 -7.72
CA ALA A 768 -16.62 -40.09 -6.68
C ALA A 768 -15.15 -39.69 -6.54
N GLN A 769 -14.24 -40.65 -6.45
CA GLN A 769 -12.81 -40.37 -6.30
C GLN A 769 -12.22 -39.64 -7.51
N THR A 770 -12.68 -39.96 -8.73
CA THR A 770 -12.25 -39.22 -9.93
C THR A 770 -12.69 -37.76 -9.86
N ALA A 771 -13.94 -37.47 -9.46
CA ALA A 771 -14.42 -36.13 -9.27
C ALA A 771 -13.65 -35.37 -8.16
N LEU A 772 -13.44 -36.03 -7.01
CA LEU A 772 -12.66 -35.47 -5.90
C LEU A 772 -11.22 -35.16 -6.34
N TYR A 773 -10.62 -36.00 -7.19
CA TYR A 773 -9.28 -35.71 -7.75
C TYR A 773 -9.27 -34.38 -8.54
N HIS A 774 -10.22 -34.20 -9.46
CA HIS A 774 -10.32 -32.95 -10.25
C HIS A 774 -10.59 -31.73 -9.37
N VAL A 775 -11.51 -31.85 -8.40
CA VAL A 775 -11.79 -30.78 -7.44
C VAL A 775 -10.54 -30.42 -6.64
N THR A 776 -9.79 -31.44 -6.16
CA THR A 776 -8.56 -31.20 -5.38
C THR A 776 -7.47 -30.52 -6.22
N GLN A 777 -7.30 -30.91 -7.48
CA GLN A 777 -6.37 -30.31 -8.43
C GLN A 777 -6.62 -28.80 -8.58
N GLY A 778 -7.86 -28.41 -8.81
CA GLY A 778 -8.21 -27.00 -8.96
C GLY A 778 -8.15 -26.24 -7.64
N LEU A 779 -8.72 -26.80 -6.57
CA LEU A 779 -8.79 -26.13 -5.26
C LEU A 779 -7.41 -25.78 -4.70
N LEU A 780 -6.46 -26.72 -4.74
CA LEU A 780 -5.11 -26.46 -4.23
C LEU A 780 -4.41 -25.33 -5.00
N ARG A 781 -4.58 -25.29 -6.32
CA ARG A 781 -3.95 -24.26 -7.16
C ARG A 781 -4.52 -22.86 -6.93
N VAL A 782 -5.83 -22.74 -6.74
CA VAL A 782 -6.44 -21.43 -6.45
C VAL A 782 -6.20 -20.98 -5.01
N LEU A 783 -5.90 -21.89 -4.08
CA LEU A 783 -5.49 -21.56 -2.71
C LEU A 783 -4.01 -21.13 -2.60
N ALA A 784 -3.14 -21.65 -3.46
CA ALA A 784 -1.69 -21.50 -3.36
C ALA A 784 -1.18 -20.04 -3.27
N PRO A 785 -1.75 -19.04 -3.96
CA PRO A 785 -1.27 -17.67 -3.84
C PRO A 785 -1.37 -17.08 -2.44
N PHE A 786 -2.37 -17.43 -1.65
CA PHE A 786 -2.58 -16.86 -0.31
C PHE A 786 -2.41 -17.88 0.85
N LEU A 787 -2.77 -19.14 0.68
CA LEU A 787 -2.48 -20.24 1.63
C LEU A 787 -1.27 -21.05 1.17
N SER A 788 -0.15 -20.37 0.98
CA SER A 788 1.03 -20.93 0.32
C SER A 788 1.63 -22.13 1.04
N PHE A 789 1.73 -22.11 2.38
CA PHE A 789 2.27 -23.20 3.17
C PHE A 789 1.33 -24.41 3.16
N THR A 790 0.04 -24.18 3.39
CA THR A 790 -0.96 -25.26 3.44
C THR A 790 -1.19 -25.89 2.08
N ALA A 791 -1.22 -25.10 1.02
CA ALA A 791 -1.37 -25.62 -0.33
C ALA A 791 -0.17 -26.49 -0.74
N GLU A 792 1.06 -26.05 -0.46
CA GLU A 792 2.28 -26.84 -0.72
C GLU A 792 2.30 -28.13 0.13
N GLU A 793 1.94 -28.04 1.40
CA GLU A 793 1.84 -29.21 2.28
C GLU A 793 0.86 -30.26 1.73
N ALA A 794 -0.34 -29.81 1.36
CA ALA A 794 -1.37 -30.69 0.80
C ALA A 794 -0.95 -31.24 -0.58
N TRP A 795 -0.31 -30.41 -1.40
CA TRP A 795 0.17 -30.80 -2.72
C TRP A 795 1.20 -31.91 -2.67
N ARG A 796 2.13 -31.85 -1.74
CA ARG A 796 3.15 -32.89 -1.55
C ARG A 796 2.56 -34.24 -1.11
N VAL A 797 1.44 -34.24 -0.43
CA VAL A 797 0.70 -35.46 -0.10
C VAL A 797 -0.08 -35.97 -1.33
N PHE A 798 -0.68 -35.05 -2.07
CA PHE A 798 -1.55 -35.34 -3.20
C PHE A 798 -0.77 -35.71 -4.47
N GLN A 799 0.32 -35.01 -4.76
CA GLN A 799 1.17 -35.20 -5.93
C GLN A 799 2.65 -35.36 -5.51
N PRO A 800 3.02 -36.49 -4.88
CA PRO A 800 4.35 -36.69 -4.31
C PRO A 800 5.48 -36.69 -5.35
N GLN A 801 5.15 -36.83 -6.64
CA GLN A 801 6.12 -36.78 -7.75
C GLN A 801 6.34 -35.37 -8.28
N SER A 802 5.51 -34.40 -7.93
CA SER A 802 5.69 -33.00 -8.31
C SER A 802 6.69 -32.29 -7.36
N ASP A 803 7.53 -31.44 -7.92
CA ASP A 803 8.52 -30.69 -7.15
C ASP A 803 7.86 -29.72 -6.16
N THR A 804 6.90 -28.94 -6.63
CA THR A 804 6.18 -27.95 -5.86
C THR A 804 4.93 -27.49 -6.59
N ILE A 805 3.90 -27.09 -5.84
CA ILE A 805 2.67 -26.54 -6.42
C ILE A 805 2.92 -25.23 -7.19
N PHE A 806 3.95 -24.46 -6.82
CA PHE A 806 4.23 -23.14 -7.40
C PHE A 806 4.77 -23.20 -8.83
N THR A 807 5.15 -24.37 -9.33
CA THR A 807 5.50 -24.56 -10.76
C THR A 807 4.29 -24.91 -11.63
N GLU A 808 3.16 -25.21 -11.00
CA GLU A 808 1.93 -25.56 -11.70
C GLU A 808 1.20 -24.31 -12.24
N THR A 809 0.43 -24.52 -13.30
CA THR A 809 -0.56 -23.53 -13.77
C THR A 809 -1.95 -23.87 -13.24
N TYR A 810 -2.89 -22.93 -13.33
CA TYR A 810 -4.28 -23.16 -12.95
C TYR A 810 -4.84 -24.35 -13.71
N TYR A 811 -5.69 -25.11 -13.04
CA TYR A 811 -6.12 -26.42 -13.51
C TYR A 811 -7.07 -26.31 -14.71
N ALA A 812 -6.81 -27.11 -15.75
CA ALA A 812 -7.75 -27.28 -16.85
C ALA A 812 -8.70 -28.43 -16.52
N TYR A 813 -9.91 -28.09 -16.09
CA TYR A 813 -10.93 -29.08 -15.81
C TYR A 813 -11.37 -29.80 -17.09
N PRO A 814 -11.75 -31.11 -17.00
CA PRO A 814 -12.36 -31.79 -18.14
C PRO A 814 -13.70 -31.13 -18.49
N GLU A 815 -14.01 -31.08 -19.78
CA GLU A 815 -15.27 -30.55 -20.26
C GLU A 815 -16.44 -31.48 -19.89
N ILE A 816 -17.49 -30.92 -19.31
CA ILE A 816 -18.71 -31.65 -18.94
C ILE A 816 -19.82 -31.21 -19.91
N ALA A 817 -20.28 -32.16 -20.70
CA ALA A 817 -21.39 -31.93 -21.63
C ALA A 817 -22.65 -31.48 -20.89
N GLY A 818 -23.28 -30.38 -21.31
CA GLY A 818 -24.50 -29.85 -20.70
C GLY A 818 -24.29 -29.26 -19.30
N ALA A 819 -23.07 -28.81 -18.95
CA ALA A 819 -22.71 -28.31 -17.62
C ALA A 819 -23.69 -27.29 -17.06
N GLU A 820 -24.10 -26.29 -17.86
CA GLU A 820 -25.03 -25.24 -17.42
C GLU A 820 -26.40 -25.79 -16.98
N ALA A 821 -27.01 -26.68 -17.79
CA ALA A 821 -28.27 -27.33 -17.46
C ALA A 821 -28.12 -28.23 -16.23
N LEU A 822 -26.99 -28.92 -16.10
CA LEU A 822 -26.68 -29.78 -14.97
C LEU A 822 -26.56 -28.95 -13.67
N ILE A 823 -25.85 -27.85 -13.69
CA ILE A 823 -25.72 -26.95 -12.54
C ILE A 823 -27.10 -26.40 -12.14
N ALA A 824 -27.89 -25.94 -13.11
CA ALA A 824 -29.24 -25.44 -12.85
C ALA A 824 -30.15 -26.51 -12.19
N LYS A 825 -30.13 -27.77 -12.68
CA LYS A 825 -30.85 -28.89 -12.09
C LYS A 825 -30.42 -29.16 -10.63
N TRP A 826 -29.11 -29.22 -10.39
CA TRP A 826 -28.61 -29.50 -9.04
C TRP A 826 -28.79 -28.33 -8.08
N THR A 827 -28.94 -27.11 -8.56
CA THR A 827 -29.34 -25.95 -7.74
C THR A 827 -30.76 -26.17 -7.19
N LEU A 828 -31.70 -26.60 -8.03
CA LEU A 828 -33.07 -26.94 -7.58
C LEU A 828 -33.05 -28.09 -6.56
N LEU A 829 -32.25 -29.14 -6.80
CA LEU A 829 -32.12 -30.28 -5.87
C LEU A 829 -31.55 -29.85 -4.52
N ARG A 830 -30.60 -28.96 -4.49
CA ARG A 830 -30.03 -28.40 -3.27
C ARG A 830 -31.04 -27.57 -2.48
N ASP A 831 -31.86 -26.77 -3.16
CA ASP A 831 -32.94 -26.01 -2.53
C ASP A 831 -33.95 -26.93 -1.83
N VAL A 832 -34.40 -27.97 -2.55
CA VAL A 832 -35.32 -28.99 -1.97
C VAL A 832 -34.66 -29.75 -0.80
N ARG A 833 -33.39 -30.11 -0.91
CA ARG A 833 -32.64 -30.69 0.20
C ARG A 833 -32.60 -29.77 1.43
N GLY A 834 -32.54 -28.45 1.25
CA GLY A 834 -32.66 -27.46 2.32
C GLY A 834 -34.03 -27.60 3.05
N ASP A 835 -35.11 -27.67 2.28
CA ASP A 835 -36.47 -27.86 2.81
C ASP A 835 -36.60 -29.20 3.58
N VAL A 836 -36.07 -30.27 3.01
CA VAL A 836 -36.06 -31.59 3.65
C VAL A 836 -35.23 -31.60 4.93
N THR A 837 -34.05 -30.99 4.92
CA THR A 837 -33.18 -30.90 6.11
C THR A 837 -33.89 -30.16 7.25
N LYS A 838 -34.61 -29.10 6.96
CA LYS A 838 -35.44 -28.40 7.93
C LYS A 838 -36.52 -29.28 8.51
N ALA A 839 -37.26 -29.98 7.68
CA ALA A 839 -38.31 -30.93 8.12
C ALA A 839 -37.76 -32.09 8.96
N LEU A 840 -36.57 -32.57 8.63
CA LEU A 840 -35.88 -33.61 9.43
C LEU A 840 -35.47 -33.09 10.81
N GLU A 841 -34.97 -31.87 10.91
CA GLU A 841 -34.64 -31.23 12.20
C GLU A 841 -35.87 -30.98 13.08
N GLU A 842 -36.98 -30.55 12.48
CA GLU A 842 -38.25 -30.42 13.18
C GLU A 842 -38.75 -31.80 13.71
N ALA A 843 -38.62 -32.82 12.89
CA ALA A 843 -38.99 -34.21 13.29
C ALA A 843 -38.08 -34.73 14.42
N ARG A 844 -36.79 -34.41 14.38
CA ARG A 844 -35.81 -34.77 15.42
C ARG A 844 -36.06 -34.02 16.72
N THR A 845 -36.34 -32.74 16.67
CA THR A 845 -36.68 -31.93 17.82
C THR A 845 -37.97 -32.38 18.49
N ALA A 846 -38.96 -32.86 17.70
CA ALA A 846 -40.18 -33.47 18.17
C ALA A 846 -40.02 -34.94 18.62
N ASN A 847 -38.80 -35.50 18.64
CA ASN A 847 -38.48 -36.88 18.99
C ASN A 847 -39.24 -37.90 18.13
N ARG A 848 -39.63 -37.56 16.91
CA ARG A 848 -40.23 -38.50 15.96
C ARG A 848 -39.18 -39.42 15.30
N ILE A 849 -37.97 -38.93 15.14
CA ILE A 849 -36.78 -39.63 14.61
C ILE A 849 -35.57 -39.38 15.51
N GLY A 850 -34.63 -40.32 15.60
CA GLY A 850 -33.36 -40.16 16.31
C GLY A 850 -32.22 -39.68 15.39
N SER A 851 -32.31 -39.97 14.09
CA SER A 851 -31.33 -39.55 13.09
C SER A 851 -31.99 -39.42 11.72
N SER A 852 -31.39 -38.66 10.79
CA SER A 852 -31.90 -38.57 9.42
C SER A 852 -32.00 -39.91 8.71
N LEU A 853 -31.05 -40.84 8.96
CA LEU A 853 -31.10 -42.18 8.39
C LEU A 853 -32.24 -43.05 8.93
N GLN A 854 -32.91 -42.66 10.02
CA GLN A 854 -34.14 -43.34 10.48
C GLN A 854 -35.37 -42.86 9.71
N ALA A 855 -35.27 -41.80 8.94
CA ALA A 855 -36.42 -41.21 8.27
C ALA A 855 -36.74 -41.86 6.95
N GLN A 856 -38.01 -41.90 6.66
CA GLN A 856 -38.62 -42.04 5.32
C GLN A 856 -39.27 -40.72 4.97
N VAL A 857 -38.97 -40.17 3.80
CA VAL A 857 -39.40 -38.84 3.39
C VAL A 857 -40.26 -38.94 2.13
N GLU A 858 -41.42 -38.27 2.14
CA GLU A 858 -42.21 -38.00 0.96
C GLU A 858 -42.09 -36.52 0.62
N VAL A 859 -41.63 -36.24 -0.60
CA VAL A 859 -41.51 -34.84 -1.10
C VAL A 859 -42.58 -34.62 -2.15
N ARG A 860 -43.50 -33.68 -1.89
CA ARG A 860 -44.50 -33.22 -2.87
C ARG A 860 -43.95 -32.00 -3.57
N ALA A 861 -43.77 -32.09 -4.88
CA ALA A 861 -43.15 -31.02 -5.68
C ALA A 861 -43.91 -30.81 -7.00
N SER A 862 -43.78 -29.61 -7.57
CA SER A 862 -44.38 -29.22 -8.83
C SER A 862 -43.32 -28.90 -9.88
N GLY A 863 -43.72 -28.89 -11.17
CA GLY A 863 -42.90 -28.35 -12.27
C GLY A 863 -41.48 -28.89 -12.32
N ALA A 864 -40.50 -27.98 -12.51
CA ALA A 864 -39.09 -28.33 -12.64
C ALA A 864 -38.47 -28.97 -11.38
N ARG A 865 -39.00 -28.66 -10.18
CA ARG A 865 -38.58 -29.30 -8.93
C ARG A 865 -38.94 -30.79 -8.92
N TYR A 866 -40.17 -31.11 -9.33
CA TYR A 866 -40.61 -32.51 -9.45
C TYR A 866 -39.75 -33.29 -10.46
N ASP A 867 -39.54 -32.70 -11.66
CA ASP A 867 -38.79 -33.36 -12.71
C ASP A 867 -37.33 -33.63 -12.29
N ALA A 868 -36.71 -32.67 -11.60
CA ALA A 868 -35.37 -32.84 -11.05
C ALA A 868 -35.30 -33.97 -10.02
N LEU A 869 -36.21 -33.98 -9.05
CA LEU A 869 -36.27 -35.04 -8.00
C LEU A 869 -36.55 -36.40 -8.60
N ALA A 870 -37.57 -36.50 -9.47
CA ALA A 870 -37.99 -37.79 -10.08
C ALA A 870 -36.88 -38.39 -10.95
N SER A 871 -36.03 -37.54 -11.57
CA SER A 871 -34.93 -38.04 -12.39
C SER A 871 -33.84 -38.77 -11.62
N LEU A 872 -33.77 -38.61 -10.29
CA LEU A 872 -32.78 -39.32 -9.44
C LEU A 872 -33.22 -40.76 -9.10
N GLY A 873 -34.51 -41.07 -9.29
CA GLY A 873 -35.04 -42.41 -8.98
C GLY A 873 -34.74 -42.83 -7.54
N ASP A 874 -34.28 -44.07 -7.38
CA ASP A 874 -33.96 -44.64 -6.05
C ASP A 874 -32.75 -43.99 -5.37
N ASP A 875 -31.88 -43.27 -6.12
CA ASP A 875 -30.73 -42.56 -5.56
C ASP A 875 -31.10 -41.27 -4.78
N LEU A 876 -32.36 -40.81 -4.89
CA LEU A 876 -32.81 -39.60 -4.17
C LEU A 876 -32.59 -39.71 -2.64
N LYS A 877 -32.82 -40.91 -2.07
CA LYS A 877 -32.60 -41.15 -0.63
C LYS A 877 -31.17 -40.87 -0.18
N PHE A 878 -30.17 -41.06 -1.04
CA PHE A 878 -28.78 -40.79 -0.72
C PHE A 878 -28.48 -39.27 -0.76
N VAL A 879 -29.09 -38.57 -1.69
CA VAL A 879 -28.97 -37.09 -1.75
C VAL A 879 -29.60 -36.43 -0.53
N LEU A 880 -30.74 -36.97 -0.06
CA LEU A 880 -31.44 -36.49 1.14
C LEU A 880 -30.88 -37.08 2.46
N ILE A 881 -29.97 -38.06 2.39
CA ILE A 881 -29.38 -38.77 3.53
C ILE A 881 -30.47 -39.40 4.43
N THR A 882 -31.39 -40.13 3.81
CA THR A 882 -32.51 -40.81 4.46
C THR A 882 -32.56 -42.30 4.06
N SER A 883 -33.31 -43.12 4.75
CA SER A 883 -33.43 -44.54 4.40
C SER A 883 -34.37 -44.79 3.21
N ALA A 884 -35.35 -43.92 3.03
CA ALA A 884 -36.25 -43.94 1.86
C ALA A 884 -36.66 -42.51 1.49
N ALA A 885 -36.85 -42.29 0.20
CA ALA A 885 -37.38 -41.04 -0.32
C ALA A 885 -38.30 -41.31 -1.49
N THR A 886 -39.50 -40.73 -1.47
CA THR A 886 -40.49 -40.79 -2.54
C THR A 886 -40.86 -39.37 -3.02
N VAL A 887 -41.22 -39.25 -4.28
CA VAL A 887 -41.61 -37.97 -4.87
C VAL A 887 -43.05 -38.06 -5.42
N VAL A 888 -43.87 -37.13 -5.04
CA VAL A 888 -45.27 -37.04 -5.50
C VAL A 888 -45.46 -35.73 -6.29
N LYS A 889 -46.00 -35.80 -7.48
CA LYS A 889 -46.30 -34.68 -8.31
C LYS A 889 -47.51 -33.93 -7.79
N VAL A 890 -47.40 -32.62 -7.64
CA VAL A 890 -48.52 -31.69 -7.36
C VAL A 890 -48.64 -30.67 -8.46
N ASP A 891 -49.83 -30.06 -8.61
CA ASP A 891 -50.09 -29.17 -9.74
C ASP A 891 -49.62 -27.73 -9.49
N ALA A 892 -49.57 -27.29 -8.24
CA ALA A 892 -49.20 -25.94 -7.88
C ALA A 892 -48.11 -25.91 -6.81
N GLN A 893 -47.29 -24.87 -6.87
CA GLN A 893 -46.19 -24.61 -5.87
C GLN A 893 -46.78 -24.46 -4.45
N GLY A 894 -47.99 -23.95 -4.30
CA GLY A 894 -48.64 -23.83 -2.98
C GLY A 894 -48.99 -25.15 -2.32
N ASP A 895 -48.98 -26.26 -3.05
CA ASP A 895 -49.27 -27.63 -2.56
C ASP A 895 -47.97 -28.39 -2.25
N GLU A 896 -46.81 -27.80 -2.43
CA GLU A 896 -45.52 -28.43 -2.12
C GLU A 896 -45.34 -28.63 -0.61
N SER A 897 -44.89 -29.82 -0.22
CA SER A 897 -44.63 -30.17 1.18
C SER A 897 -43.59 -31.25 1.33
N VAL A 898 -43.10 -31.39 2.53
CA VAL A 898 -42.17 -32.45 2.94
C VAL A 898 -42.76 -33.15 4.16
N ASP A 899 -43.07 -34.42 3.99
CA ASP A 899 -43.58 -35.28 5.06
C ASP A 899 -42.48 -36.24 5.55
N VAL A 900 -42.25 -36.31 6.87
CA VAL A 900 -41.22 -37.11 7.51
C VAL A 900 -41.84 -38.13 8.44
N ALA A 901 -41.57 -39.41 8.20
CA ALA A 901 -41.98 -40.51 9.06
C ALA A 901 -40.75 -41.34 9.54
N ALA A 902 -40.83 -41.90 10.72
CA ALA A 902 -39.83 -42.84 11.20
C ALA A 902 -39.96 -44.18 10.48
N SER A 903 -38.86 -44.76 10.02
CA SER A 903 -38.83 -46.11 9.46
C SER A 903 -39.07 -47.14 10.55
N THR A 904 -39.91 -48.11 10.23
CA THR A 904 -40.20 -49.30 11.07
C THR A 904 -39.27 -50.48 10.77
N TYR A 905 -38.46 -50.39 9.75
CA TYR A 905 -37.51 -51.44 9.34
C TYR A 905 -36.32 -51.53 10.30
N PRO A 906 -35.64 -52.67 10.35
CA PRO A 906 -34.44 -52.85 11.15
C PRO A 906 -33.26 -52.05 10.57
N LYS A 907 -32.37 -51.63 11.44
CA LYS A 907 -31.16 -50.85 11.10
C LYS A 907 -30.01 -51.75 10.65
N CYS A 908 -29.41 -51.46 9.52
CA CYS A 908 -28.18 -52.13 9.09
C CYS A 908 -26.98 -51.63 9.95
N GLU A 909 -26.23 -52.57 10.55
CA GLU A 909 -25.07 -52.24 11.40
C GLU A 909 -23.92 -51.58 10.66
N ARG A 910 -23.78 -51.73 9.32
CA ARG A 910 -22.69 -51.19 8.53
C ARG A 910 -22.99 -49.83 7.95
N CYS A 911 -24.08 -49.64 7.20
CA CYS A 911 -24.43 -48.38 6.56
C CYS A 911 -25.40 -47.50 7.36
N TRP A 912 -25.98 -48.06 8.42
CA TRP A 912 -26.94 -47.42 9.35
C TRP A 912 -28.27 -47.03 8.74
N HIS A 913 -28.54 -47.37 7.48
CA HIS A 913 -29.88 -47.24 6.90
C HIS A 913 -30.86 -48.25 7.51
N TYR A 914 -32.10 -47.90 7.60
CA TYR A 914 -33.21 -48.73 8.01
C TYR A 914 -33.87 -49.33 6.76
N ARG A 915 -33.72 -50.64 6.58
CA ARG A 915 -34.12 -51.31 5.35
C ARG A 915 -34.85 -52.62 5.62
N GLU A 916 -35.83 -52.92 4.75
CA GLU A 916 -36.65 -54.15 4.81
C GLU A 916 -35.79 -55.42 4.66
N ASP A 917 -34.74 -55.35 3.86
CA ASP A 917 -33.86 -56.45 3.51
C ASP A 917 -32.75 -56.74 4.56
N VAL A 918 -32.73 -56.07 5.71
CA VAL A 918 -31.85 -56.40 6.82
C VAL A 918 -32.29 -57.72 7.42
N GLY A 919 -31.40 -58.75 7.46
CA GLY A 919 -31.68 -60.05 7.91
C GLY A 919 -32.00 -61.01 6.79
N ALA A 920 -32.01 -60.63 5.52
CA ALA A 920 -32.25 -61.54 4.38
C ALA A 920 -31.15 -62.57 4.16
N HIS A 921 -29.92 -62.28 4.63
CA HIS A 921 -28.76 -63.19 4.52
C HIS A 921 -28.49 -63.88 5.87
N ALA A 922 -28.71 -65.17 5.94
CA ALA A 922 -28.60 -65.95 7.19
C ALA A 922 -27.20 -65.81 7.85
N ASP A 923 -26.14 -65.81 7.07
CA ASP A 923 -24.75 -65.67 7.57
C ASP A 923 -24.41 -64.28 8.07
N HIS A 924 -25.19 -63.32 7.67
CA HIS A 924 -24.97 -61.91 8.01
C HIS A 924 -26.27 -61.13 8.32
N PRO A 925 -26.99 -61.57 9.37
CA PRO A 925 -28.40 -61.17 9.64
C PRO A 925 -28.53 -59.67 10.05
N THR A 926 -27.45 -58.99 10.31
CA THR A 926 -27.45 -57.56 10.67
C THR A 926 -27.12 -56.64 9.49
N LEU A 927 -26.87 -57.21 8.31
CA LEU A 927 -26.60 -56.44 7.09
C LEU A 927 -27.84 -56.32 6.20
N CYS A 928 -27.97 -55.18 5.51
CA CYS A 928 -28.86 -55.04 4.37
C CYS A 928 -28.24 -55.67 3.12
N GLY A 929 -29.06 -56.02 2.13
CA GLY A 929 -28.63 -56.61 0.86
C GLY A 929 -27.57 -55.79 0.13
N ARG A 930 -27.69 -54.48 0.16
CA ARG A 930 -26.69 -53.57 -0.41
C ARG A 930 -25.31 -53.73 0.25
N CYS A 931 -25.24 -53.74 1.58
CA CYS A 931 -23.99 -53.93 2.29
C CYS A 931 -23.43 -55.36 2.15
N PHE A 932 -24.29 -56.34 2.03
CA PHE A 932 -23.89 -57.72 1.72
C PHE A 932 -23.23 -57.76 0.32
N SER A 933 -23.87 -57.21 -0.70
CA SER A 933 -23.31 -57.16 -2.04
C SER A 933 -21.98 -56.37 -2.12
N ASN A 934 -21.86 -55.22 -1.41
CA ASN A 934 -20.64 -54.45 -1.35
C ASN A 934 -19.46 -55.19 -0.66
N LEU A 935 -19.71 -56.13 0.21
CA LEU A 935 -18.67 -56.86 0.93
C LEU A 935 -18.31 -58.20 0.29
N PHE A 936 -19.30 -58.91 -0.27
CA PHE A 936 -19.16 -60.30 -0.61
C PHE A 936 -19.50 -60.67 -2.06
N GLU A 937 -20.02 -59.67 -2.84
CA GLU A 937 -20.42 -59.84 -4.23
C GLU A 937 -19.81 -58.76 -5.14
N ASN A 938 -20.51 -58.39 -6.20
CA ASN A 938 -20.06 -57.41 -7.20
C ASN A 938 -20.22 -55.91 -6.79
N GLY A 939 -20.86 -55.67 -5.63
CA GLY A 939 -21.18 -54.34 -5.18
C GLY A 939 -22.49 -53.78 -5.73
N GLU A 940 -22.92 -52.64 -5.16
CA GLU A 940 -24.13 -51.93 -5.60
C GLU A 940 -23.91 -51.19 -6.90
N THR A 941 -24.99 -51.03 -7.66
CA THR A 941 -25.04 -50.05 -8.79
C THR A 941 -25.76 -48.79 -8.35
N ARG A 942 -25.25 -47.66 -8.78
CA ARG A 942 -25.84 -46.32 -8.63
C ARG A 942 -26.02 -45.69 -10.01
N SER A 943 -27.02 -44.81 -10.14
CA SER A 943 -27.33 -44.14 -11.42
C SER A 943 -27.04 -42.66 -11.41
N ALA A 944 -27.34 -41.96 -10.33
CA ALA A 944 -27.25 -40.52 -10.24
C ALA A 944 -26.34 -40.02 -9.09
N ALA A 945 -26.35 -40.69 -7.90
CA ALA A 945 -25.66 -40.14 -6.73
C ALA A 945 -24.99 -41.21 -5.83
#